data_5ad424cbdb532ea7c26b94f454ccc5c3
#
_entry.id   5ad424cbdb532ea7c26b94f454ccc5c3
#
_cell.length_a   1.000
_cell.length_b   1.000
_cell.length_c   1.000
_cell.angle_alpha   90.00
_cell.angle_beta   90.00
_cell.angle_gamma   90.00
#
_symmetry.space_group_name_H-M   'P 1'
#
loop_
_entity.id
_entity.type
_entity.pdbx_description
1 polymer ?
#
loop_
_entity_poly.entity_id
_entity_poly.type
_entity_poly.pdbx_seq_one_letter_code
_entity_poly.pdbx_strand_id
1 'polypeptide(L)'
;MARQTPISRYRNIGISAHIDAGKTTTSERILFYTGVNHKIGEVHDGAATMDWMEQEQERGITITSAATTAFWRGMEMQWEPYRLNIIDTPGHVDFTVEVERSMRVLDGACMVYCAVGGVQPQSETVWRQANKYKVPRLAFVNKMDRTGANFFKVYDQMKKRLKANPVPIVVPIGAEDQFEGVVDLIKMKGIIWDAKTQGMKFDYVDIPANLVDVANEWHEKLVESAAEASEELMNKYLEEGELTEEEIIAGIRQRTIACEIQPMLCGSAFKNKGVQRMLDAVVQFLPSPADIPPVEGFDMDEQPTNRPAEDNAPFAALAFKIMTDPYVGQLTFLRVYSGVLNSGDTVINSVKGQKERIGRLLQMHANDRKEIKFVEAGDIAAAVGLKNVTTGDTLCAIDAPIILERMEFPEPVISQAVEPKTKADQEKMALALNRLAQEDPSFRVRTDEESGQTIISGMGELHLEILVDRMKREFNVEASVGKPQVAYRETIRSTVENAECKFAKQSGGRGQYGHVVLKLEPLEPGKGFEFVDAIKGGVVPREYIPAVEKGVEDTLKAGVLAGYPVVDVKVTLHFGSYHEVDSNENAFKMAASMAFKEGMRKATPVLLEPIMAVEVETPEEKMGDVMGDLSSRRGVIQGMDDLVGGGKSIKAEVPLAEMFGYATQLRSLTQGRATYTMEFKHYAEAPRNVADAVIADKTK
;
A
#
# COMPACT_ATOMS: atom_id res chain seq x y z
N MET A 1 26.77 20.05 -13.47
CA MET A 1 26.38 19.81 -14.89
C MET A 1 24.92 20.20 -15.03
N ALA A 2 24.50 20.75 -16.18
CA ALA A 2 23.07 21.02 -16.38
C ALA A 2 22.28 19.71 -16.51
N ARG A 3 21.07 19.66 -15.96
CA ARG A 3 20.17 18.50 -16.10
C ARG A 3 19.87 18.23 -17.57
N GLN A 4 19.83 16.98 -17.96
CA GLN A 4 19.40 16.60 -19.31
C GLN A 4 17.91 16.86 -19.52
N THR A 5 17.10 16.58 -18.51
CA THR A 5 15.68 16.87 -18.48
C THR A 5 15.37 17.78 -17.29
N PRO A 6 14.78 18.96 -17.51
CA PRO A 6 14.35 19.83 -16.39
C PRO A 6 13.38 19.11 -15.46
N ILE A 7 13.45 19.39 -14.17
CA ILE A 7 12.59 18.74 -13.16
C ILE A 7 11.09 18.94 -13.44
N SER A 8 10.73 20.08 -14.04
CA SER A 8 9.35 20.36 -14.48
C SER A 8 8.79 19.39 -15.52
N ARG A 9 9.66 18.67 -16.23
CA ARG A 9 9.30 17.65 -17.22
C ARG A 9 9.42 16.22 -16.70
N TYR A 10 9.59 16.02 -15.40
CA TYR A 10 9.47 14.71 -14.75
C TYR A 10 8.03 14.43 -14.37
N ARG A 11 7.61 13.18 -14.52
CA ARG A 11 6.34 12.66 -14.00
C ARG A 11 6.62 11.31 -13.34
N ASN A 12 6.54 11.27 -12.02
CA ASN A 12 6.62 10.04 -11.25
C ASN A 12 5.20 9.54 -11.01
N ILE A 13 4.76 8.59 -11.80
CA ILE A 13 3.37 8.15 -11.83
C ILE A 13 3.24 6.68 -11.49
N GLY A 14 2.16 6.34 -10.80
CA GLY A 14 1.73 4.98 -10.55
C GLY A 14 0.54 4.60 -11.41
N ILE A 15 0.52 3.35 -11.86
CA ILE A 15 -0.64 2.74 -12.50
C ILE A 15 -1.27 1.81 -11.48
N SER A 16 -2.49 2.09 -11.06
CA SER A 16 -3.22 1.31 -10.08
C SER A 16 -4.61 0.94 -10.58
N ALA A 17 -5.08 -0.24 -10.21
CA ALA A 17 -6.39 -0.73 -10.60
C ALA A 17 -6.83 -1.88 -9.70
N HIS A 18 -8.11 -2.21 -9.73
CA HIS A 18 -8.57 -3.49 -9.24
C HIS A 18 -8.18 -4.64 -10.19
N ILE A 19 -8.28 -5.86 -9.71
CA ILE A 19 -8.02 -7.06 -10.53
C ILE A 19 -8.91 -7.04 -11.77
N ASP A 20 -8.35 -7.46 -12.88
CA ASP A 20 -9.03 -7.55 -14.19
C ASP A 20 -9.50 -6.21 -14.78
N ALA A 21 -9.11 -5.06 -14.27
CA ALA A 21 -9.39 -3.77 -14.92
C ALA A 21 -8.56 -3.52 -16.19
N GLY A 22 -7.54 -4.35 -16.44
CA GLY A 22 -6.64 -4.23 -17.58
C GLY A 22 -5.42 -3.33 -17.31
N LYS A 23 -4.97 -3.30 -16.05
CA LYS A 23 -3.81 -2.52 -15.63
C LYS A 23 -2.55 -2.90 -16.40
N THR A 24 -2.17 -4.17 -16.41
CA THR A 24 -0.97 -4.64 -17.10
C THR A 24 -1.04 -4.38 -18.60
N THR A 25 -2.19 -4.61 -19.23
CA THR A 25 -2.39 -4.27 -20.65
C THR A 25 -2.19 -2.78 -20.89
N THR A 26 -2.69 -1.91 -20.02
CA THR A 26 -2.51 -0.46 -20.12
C THR A 26 -1.03 -0.09 -19.99
N SER A 27 -0.33 -0.65 -19.02
CA SER A 27 1.11 -0.43 -18.82
C SER A 27 1.93 -0.88 -20.03
N GLU A 28 1.63 -2.04 -20.61
CA GLU A 28 2.31 -2.54 -21.81
C GLU A 28 2.07 -1.63 -23.03
N ARG A 29 0.87 -1.07 -23.18
CA ARG A 29 0.59 -0.09 -24.25
C ARG A 29 1.36 1.22 -24.04
N ILE A 30 1.51 1.67 -22.79
CA ILE A 30 2.34 2.84 -22.48
C ILE A 30 3.79 2.58 -22.90
N LEU A 31 4.35 1.42 -22.56
CA LEU A 31 5.72 1.06 -22.96
C LEU A 31 5.88 0.97 -24.47
N PHE A 32 4.88 0.47 -25.16
CA PHE A 32 4.90 0.40 -26.63
C PHE A 32 4.85 1.80 -27.28
N TYR A 33 3.93 2.67 -26.87
CA TYR A 33 3.78 4.01 -27.45
C TYR A 33 4.92 4.97 -27.09
N THR A 34 5.60 4.74 -25.99
CA THR A 34 6.79 5.50 -25.58
C THR A 34 8.09 4.95 -26.19
N GLY A 35 8.02 3.86 -26.95
CA GLY A 35 9.18 3.27 -27.64
C GLY A 35 10.11 2.43 -26.76
N VAL A 36 9.73 2.13 -25.54
CA VAL A 36 10.48 1.23 -24.65
C VAL A 36 10.41 -0.21 -25.18
N ASN A 37 9.23 -0.65 -25.60
CA ASN A 37 9.02 -1.94 -26.24
C ASN A 37 8.77 -1.78 -27.75
N HIS A 38 9.37 -2.65 -28.54
CA HIS A 38 9.17 -2.67 -29.99
C HIS A 38 7.98 -3.53 -30.43
N LYS A 39 7.47 -4.36 -29.54
CA LYS A 39 6.29 -5.22 -29.73
C LYS A 39 5.33 -5.06 -28.57
N ILE A 40 4.06 -5.23 -28.86
CA ILE A 40 3.03 -5.26 -27.82
C ILE A 40 3.15 -6.59 -27.06
N GLY A 41 3.38 -6.50 -25.75
CA GLY A 41 3.28 -7.65 -24.84
C GLY A 41 1.82 -7.95 -24.50
N GLU A 42 1.42 -9.20 -24.55
CA GLU A 42 0.08 -9.65 -24.12
C GLU A 42 0.16 -10.45 -22.82
N VAL A 43 -0.72 -10.12 -21.88
CA VAL A 43 -0.76 -10.77 -20.56
C VAL A 43 -1.07 -12.27 -20.69
N HIS A 44 -1.99 -12.62 -21.59
CA HIS A 44 -2.40 -14.01 -21.80
C HIS A 44 -1.29 -14.89 -22.39
N ASP A 45 -0.33 -14.29 -23.05
CA ASP A 45 0.80 -15.01 -23.65
C ASP A 45 2.03 -15.04 -22.73
N GLY A 46 1.93 -14.49 -21.49
CA GLY A 46 3.03 -14.36 -20.55
C GLY A 46 4.17 -13.45 -21.03
N ALA A 47 3.86 -12.57 -21.99
CA ALA A 47 4.83 -11.69 -22.65
C ALA A 47 4.86 -10.26 -22.09
N ALA A 48 4.18 -10.01 -20.96
CA ALA A 48 4.13 -8.69 -20.34
C ALA A 48 5.46 -8.33 -19.68
N THR A 49 6.03 -7.20 -20.05
CA THR A 49 7.36 -6.75 -19.62
C THR A 49 7.40 -6.31 -18.16
N MET A 50 6.30 -5.72 -17.68
CA MET A 50 6.19 -5.24 -16.28
C MET A 50 5.93 -6.39 -15.29
N ASP A 51 5.42 -7.53 -15.74
CA ASP A 51 5.24 -8.73 -14.94
C ASP A 51 6.52 -9.59 -15.05
N TRP A 52 7.55 -9.24 -14.30
CA TRP A 52 8.87 -9.86 -14.40
C TRP A 52 9.03 -11.16 -13.62
N MET A 53 8.16 -11.40 -12.64
CA MET A 53 8.16 -12.65 -11.89
C MET A 53 7.41 -13.75 -12.64
N GLU A 54 7.97 -14.96 -12.66
CA GLU A 54 7.30 -16.12 -13.26
C GLU A 54 5.91 -16.36 -12.68
N GLN A 55 5.74 -16.16 -11.38
CA GLN A 55 4.45 -16.27 -10.70
C GLN A 55 3.43 -15.21 -11.16
N GLU A 56 3.88 -14.00 -11.50
CA GLU A 56 3.01 -12.95 -12.06
C GLU A 56 2.50 -13.35 -13.45
N GLN A 57 3.38 -13.89 -14.28
CA GLN A 57 3.04 -14.37 -15.61
C GLN A 57 2.09 -15.57 -15.58
N GLU A 58 2.35 -16.55 -14.70
CA GLU A 58 1.51 -17.73 -14.56
C GLU A 58 0.11 -17.41 -14.03
N ARG A 59 0.01 -16.49 -13.09
CA ARG A 59 -1.25 -16.12 -12.41
C ARG A 59 -1.99 -14.97 -13.10
N GLY A 60 -1.33 -14.23 -13.98
CA GLY A 60 -1.88 -13.05 -14.65
C GLY A 60 -2.20 -11.89 -13.69
N ILE A 61 -1.49 -11.79 -12.57
CA ILE A 61 -1.65 -10.73 -11.56
C ILE A 61 -0.30 -10.08 -11.25
N THR A 62 -0.31 -8.79 -10.96
CA THR A 62 0.87 -8.08 -10.45
C THR A 62 1.04 -8.34 -8.96
N ILE A 63 2.20 -8.84 -8.56
CA ILE A 63 2.55 -9.17 -7.18
C ILE A 63 3.45 -8.10 -6.58
N THR A 64 4.48 -7.70 -7.33
CA THR A 64 5.44 -6.67 -6.92
C THR A 64 5.40 -5.48 -7.85
N SER A 65 5.64 -4.29 -7.29
CA SER A 65 5.75 -3.08 -8.10
C SER A 65 6.96 -3.15 -9.03
N ALA A 66 6.75 -2.93 -10.30
CA ALA A 66 7.82 -2.77 -11.29
C ALA A 66 7.95 -1.29 -11.66
N ALA A 67 9.19 -0.81 -11.76
CA ALA A 67 9.47 0.58 -12.13
C ALA A 67 10.18 0.61 -13.50
N THR A 68 9.77 1.55 -14.35
CA THR A 68 10.42 1.76 -15.63
C THR A 68 10.44 3.24 -16.00
N THR A 69 11.46 3.65 -16.73
CA THR A 69 11.59 5.01 -17.26
C THR A 69 11.24 5.03 -18.74
N ALA A 70 10.39 5.96 -19.12
CA ALA A 70 9.98 6.20 -20.50
C ALA A 70 9.99 7.69 -20.83
N PHE A 71 9.93 8.02 -22.13
CA PHE A 71 9.86 9.40 -22.59
C PHE A 71 8.64 9.61 -23.48
N TRP A 72 7.94 10.72 -23.26
CA TRP A 72 6.76 11.07 -24.05
C TRP A 72 6.84 12.50 -24.55
N ARG A 73 6.50 12.71 -25.83
CA ARG A 73 6.53 14.00 -26.51
C ARG A 73 5.15 14.52 -26.95
N GLY A 74 4.09 13.85 -26.56
CA GLY A 74 2.73 14.13 -27.00
C GLY A 74 2.30 13.32 -28.21
N MET A 75 1.00 13.21 -28.42
CA MET A 75 0.40 12.51 -29.57
C MET A 75 0.84 13.10 -30.90
N GLU A 76 1.00 14.42 -30.95
CA GLU A 76 1.41 15.18 -32.13
C GLU A 76 2.91 15.54 -32.11
N MET A 77 3.70 14.96 -31.21
CA MET A 77 5.10 15.30 -30.98
C MET A 77 5.33 16.80 -30.66
N GLN A 78 4.34 17.44 -30.05
CA GLN A 78 4.30 18.88 -29.81
C GLN A 78 5.20 19.36 -28.67
N TRP A 79 5.69 18.45 -27.85
CA TRP A 79 6.51 18.79 -26.67
C TRP A 79 7.95 18.31 -26.79
N GLU A 80 8.84 18.98 -26.09
CA GLU A 80 10.13 18.42 -25.71
C GLU A 80 9.90 17.19 -24.81
N PRO A 81 10.81 16.20 -24.80
CA PRO A 81 10.58 14.95 -24.07
C PRO A 81 10.28 15.16 -22.60
N TYR A 82 9.18 14.61 -22.13
CA TYR A 82 8.85 14.41 -20.71
C TYR A 82 9.39 13.06 -20.27
N ARG A 83 10.05 13.06 -19.12
CA ARG A 83 10.54 11.82 -18.50
C ARG A 83 9.48 11.26 -17.56
N LEU A 84 9.00 10.06 -17.91
CA LEU A 84 8.00 9.36 -17.12
C LEU A 84 8.67 8.22 -16.36
N ASN A 85 8.63 8.27 -15.04
CA ASN A 85 8.96 7.13 -14.19
C ASN A 85 7.63 6.45 -13.82
N ILE A 86 7.43 5.26 -14.33
CA ILE A 86 6.16 4.55 -14.22
C ILE A 86 6.34 3.41 -13.22
N ILE A 87 5.49 3.37 -12.21
CA ILE A 87 5.43 2.28 -11.23
C ILE A 87 4.10 1.55 -11.42
N ASP A 88 4.18 0.29 -11.81
CA ASP A 88 3.03 -0.60 -11.90
C ASP A 88 2.79 -1.25 -10.52
N THR A 89 1.61 -1.05 -9.95
CA THR A 89 1.29 -1.50 -8.59
C THR A 89 0.33 -2.67 -8.58
N PRO A 90 0.42 -3.59 -7.59
CA PRO A 90 -0.56 -4.66 -7.45
C PRO A 90 -1.99 -4.16 -7.25
N GLY A 91 -2.95 -4.91 -7.73
CA GLY A 91 -4.38 -4.65 -7.49
C GLY A 91 -5.01 -5.52 -6.41
N HIS A 92 -4.31 -6.52 -5.90
CA HIS A 92 -4.83 -7.46 -4.91
C HIS A 92 -4.61 -6.97 -3.47
N VAL A 93 -5.61 -7.14 -2.62
CA VAL A 93 -5.57 -6.67 -1.22
C VAL A 93 -4.46 -7.29 -0.37
N ASP A 94 -4.03 -8.50 -0.68
CA ASP A 94 -2.92 -9.16 0.02
C ASP A 94 -1.58 -8.43 -0.19
N PHE A 95 -1.48 -7.59 -1.22
CA PHE A 95 -0.29 -6.81 -1.56
C PHE A 95 -0.44 -5.32 -1.23
N THR A 96 -1.24 -4.99 -0.25
CA THR A 96 -1.48 -3.60 0.22
C THR A 96 -0.19 -2.84 0.50
N VAL A 97 0.85 -3.54 0.99
CA VAL A 97 2.17 -2.96 1.27
C VAL A 97 2.85 -2.42 0.01
N GLU A 98 2.77 -3.13 -1.10
CA GLU A 98 3.34 -2.65 -2.38
C GLU A 98 2.62 -1.39 -2.87
N VAL A 99 1.31 -1.33 -2.68
CA VAL A 99 0.52 -0.13 -3.01
C VAL A 99 0.91 1.03 -2.08
N GLU A 100 1.03 0.79 -0.78
CA GLU A 100 1.46 1.77 0.22
C GLU A 100 2.84 2.37 -0.11
N ARG A 101 3.81 1.53 -0.42
CA ARG A 101 5.16 1.94 -0.85
C ARG A 101 5.11 2.84 -2.08
N SER A 102 4.33 2.44 -3.07
CA SER A 102 4.21 3.21 -4.31
C SER A 102 3.55 4.56 -4.06
N MET A 103 2.42 4.59 -3.37
CA MET A 103 1.70 5.83 -3.09
C MET A 103 2.52 6.85 -2.30
N ARG A 104 3.42 6.39 -1.43
CA ARG A 104 4.29 7.26 -0.63
C ARG A 104 5.28 8.06 -1.48
N VAL A 105 5.74 7.49 -2.59
CA VAL A 105 6.82 8.07 -3.42
C VAL A 105 6.36 8.62 -4.76
N LEU A 106 5.11 8.40 -5.14
CA LEU A 106 4.54 8.92 -6.37
C LEU A 106 4.13 10.38 -6.24
N ASP A 107 4.27 11.12 -7.32
CA ASP A 107 3.77 12.49 -7.44
C ASP A 107 2.37 12.53 -8.04
N GLY A 108 2.01 11.51 -8.81
CA GLY A 108 0.69 11.36 -9.39
C GLY A 108 0.35 9.91 -9.66
N ALA A 109 -0.91 9.62 -9.89
CA ALA A 109 -1.39 8.26 -10.18
C ALA A 109 -2.42 8.23 -11.30
N CYS A 110 -2.39 7.15 -12.08
CA CYS A 110 -3.43 6.78 -13.02
C CYS A 110 -4.24 5.64 -12.43
N MET A 111 -5.49 5.89 -12.12
CA MET A 111 -6.43 4.89 -11.63
C MET A 111 -7.19 4.30 -12.82
N VAL A 112 -7.00 3.01 -13.05
CA VAL A 112 -7.65 2.29 -14.15
C VAL A 112 -8.91 1.60 -13.62
N TYR A 113 -10.05 1.90 -14.24
CA TYR A 113 -11.34 1.31 -13.93
C TYR A 113 -11.83 0.47 -15.11
N CYS A 114 -12.59 -0.57 -14.82
CA CYS A 114 -13.26 -1.34 -15.86
C CYS A 114 -14.60 -0.67 -16.23
N ALA A 115 -14.84 -0.43 -17.51
CA ALA A 115 -16.09 0.16 -18.00
C ALA A 115 -17.33 -0.71 -17.69
N VAL A 116 -17.14 -2.00 -17.50
CA VAL A 116 -18.19 -2.97 -17.15
C VAL A 116 -18.32 -3.12 -15.63
N GLY A 117 -17.23 -3.46 -14.95
CA GLY A 117 -17.20 -3.68 -13.50
C GLY A 117 -17.31 -2.40 -12.66
N GLY A 118 -16.86 -1.29 -13.20
CA GLY A 118 -16.88 0.01 -12.51
C GLY A 118 -15.94 0.08 -11.31
N VAL A 119 -16.39 0.79 -10.27
CA VAL A 119 -15.66 0.91 -9.01
C VAL A 119 -15.89 -0.33 -8.14
N GLN A 120 -14.82 -1.00 -7.77
CA GLN A 120 -14.83 -2.20 -6.93
C GLN A 120 -14.18 -1.93 -5.56
N PRO A 121 -14.34 -2.81 -4.55
CA PRO A 121 -13.78 -2.61 -3.22
C PRO A 121 -12.27 -2.37 -3.20
N GLN A 122 -11.53 -3.06 -4.04
CA GLN A 122 -10.09 -2.84 -4.20
C GLN A 122 -9.78 -1.42 -4.69
N SER A 123 -10.61 -0.88 -5.58
CA SER A 123 -10.51 0.51 -6.02
C SER A 123 -10.68 1.48 -4.84
N GLU A 124 -11.60 1.19 -3.93
CA GLU A 124 -11.84 2.01 -2.73
C GLU A 124 -10.62 2.00 -1.80
N THR A 125 -9.99 0.84 -1.61
CA THR A 125 -8.78 0.70 -0.78
C THR A 125 -7.62 1.51 -1.34
N VAL A 126 -7.33 1.36 -2.63
CA VAL A 126 -6.28 2.12 -3.32
C VAL A 126 -6.59 3.63 -3.28
N TRP A 127 -7.85 4.01 -3.45
CA TRP A 127 -8.29 5.40 -3.37
C TRP A 127 -8.04 6.01 -1.99
N ARG A 128 -8.33 5.28 -0.91
CA ARG A 128 -8.05 5.73 0.46
C ARG A 128 -6.55 5.93 0.69
N GLN A 129 -5.71 5.04 0.18
CA GLN A 129 -4.26 5.20 0.28
C GLN A 129 -3.76 6.42 -0.49
N ALA A 130 -4.29 6.66 -1.69
CA ALA A 130 -3.98 7.86 -2.46
C ALA A 130 -4.43 9.15 -1.74
N ASN A 131 -5.56 9.12 -1.04
CA ASN A 131 -6.02 10.22 -0.19
C ASN A 131 -5.08 10.46 1.00
N LYS A 132 -4.63 9.39 1.65
CA LYS A 132 -3.68 9.45 2.79
C LYS A 132 -2.42 10.21 2.42
N TYR A 133 -1.86 9.95 1.27
CA TYR A 133 -0.63 10.61 0.79
C TYR A 133 -0.88 11.82 -0.11
N LYS A 134 -2.13 12.25 -0.24
CA LYS A 134 -2.52 13.41 -1.07
C LYS A 134 -1.96 13.33 -2.48
N VAL A 135 -2.06 12.16 -3.10
CA VAL A 135 -1.56 11.91 -4.45
C VAL A 135 -2.57 12.43 -5.48
N PRO A 136 -2.22 13.42 -6.30
CA PRO A 136 -3.03 13.82 -7.46
C PRO A 136 -3.23 12.64 -8.41
N ARG A 137 -4.43 12.53 -8.96
CA ARG A 137 -4.76 11.36 -9.79
C ARG A 137 -5.68 11.70 -10.93
N LEU A 138 -5.57 10.91 -11.99
CA LEU A 138 -6.53 10.86 -13.07
C LEU A 138 -7.15 9.47 -13.15
N ALA A 139 -8.32 9.38 -13.75
CA ALA A 139 -9.06 8.14 -13.95
C ALA A 139 -9.06 7.75 -15.42
N PHE A 140 -8.78 6.50 -15.70
CA PHE A 140 -8.88 5.93 -17.04
C PHE A 140 -9.86 4.76 -17.04
N VAL A 141 -10.99 4.94 -17.71
CA VAL A 141 -12.02 3.92 -17.85
C VAL A 141 -11.67 3.03 -19.04
N ASN A 142 -11.14 1.87 -18.74
CA ASN A 142 -10.66 0.88 -19.71
C ASN A 142 -11.76 -0.12 -20.10
N LYS A 143 -11.49 -0.88 -21.13
CA LYS A 143 -12.40 -1.93 -21.64
C LYS A 143 -13.73 -1.41 -22.16
N MET A 144 -13.72 -0.24 -22.79
CA MET A 144 -14.91 0.33 -23.44
C MET A 144 -15.45 -0.52 -24.59
N ASP A 145 -14.65 -1.47 -25.10
CA ASP A 145 -14.99 -2.44 -26.15
C ASP A 145 -15.79 -3.66 -25.64
N ARG A 146 -15.90 -3.82 -24.33
CA ARG A 146 -16.57 -4.97 -23.71
C ARG A 146 -18.09 -4.78 -23.64
N THR A 147 -18.83 -5.88 -23.78
CA THR A 147 -20.29 -5.90 -23.60
C THR A 147 -20.66 -5.41 -22.19
N GLY A 148 -21.57 -4.46 -22.11
CA GLY A 148 -22.00 -3.82 -20.87
C GLY A 148 -21.16 -2.60 -20.47
N ALA A 149 -20.18 -2.18 -21.30
CA ALA A 149 -19.36 -1.01 -21.03
C ALA A 149 -20.19 0.28 -20.96
N ASN A 150 -20.00 1.05 -19.88
CA ASN A 150 -20.70 2.31 -19.68
C ASN A 150 -19.83 3.32 -18.92
N PHE A 151 -19.34 4.32 -19.62
CA PHE A 151 -18.50 5.39 -19.09
C PHE A 151 -19.19 6.21 -17.99
N PHE A 152 -20.43 6.63 -18.22
CA PHE A 152 -21.16 7.49 -17.29
C PHE A 152 -21.60 6.77 -16.02
N LYS A 153 -21.79 5.46 -16.09
CA LYS A 153 -21.97 4.60 -14.91
C LYS A 153 -20.77 4.68 -13.98
N VAL A 154 -19.57 4.56 -14.54
CA VAL A 154 -18.32 4.66 -13.74
C VAL A 154 -18.17 6.06 -13.15
N TYR A 155 -18.51 7.10 -13.90
CA TYR A 155 -18.57 8.48 -13.42
C TYR A 155 -19.46 8.62 -12.17
N ASP A 156 -20.68 8.09 -12.22
CA ASP A 156 -21.60 8.14 -11.09
C ASP A 156 -21.11 7.32 -9.89
N GLN A 157 -20.53 6.16 -10.12
CA GLN A 157 -19.96 5.32 -9.06
C GLN A 157 -18.75 5.98 -8.39
N MET A 158 -17.89 6.66 -9.13
CA MET A 158 -16.79 7.43 -8.56
C MET A 158 -17.30 8.50 -7.59
N LYS A 159 -18.35 9.21 -7.96
CA LYS A 159 -18.99 10.20 -7.06
C LYS A 159 -19.58 9.56 -5.81
N LYS A 160 -20.32 8.49 -5.96
CA LYS A 160 -21.06 7.85 -4.85
C LYS A 160 -20.15 7.03 -3.93
N ARG A 161 -19.32 6.16 -4.48
CA ARG A 161 -18.51 5.20 -3.72
C ARG A 161 -17.18 5.79 -3.26
N LEU A 162 -16.50 6.55 -4.10
CA LEU A 162 -15.19 7.13 -3.79
C LEU A 162 -15.29 8.55 -3.22
N LYS A 163 -16.45 9.16 -3.27
CA LYS A 163 -16.66 10.58 -2.97
C LYS A 163 -15.69 11.47 -3.76
N ALA A 164 -15.38 11.04 -4.98
CA ALA A 164 -14.52 11.74 -5.91
C ALA A 164 -15.26 12.88 -6.60
N ASN A 165 -14.50 13.74 -7.24
CA ASN A 165 -15.01 14.80 -8.10
C ASN A 165 -14.46 14.61 -9.52
N PRO A 166 -14.91 13.58 -10.27
CA PRO A 166 -14.41 13.29 -11.60
C PRO A 166 -14.82 14.37 -12.59
N VAL A 167 -13.89 14.79 -13.43
CA VAL A 167 -14.10 15.76 -14.49
C VAL A 167 -13.74 15.11 -15.83
N PRO A 168 -14.70 14.68 -16.64
CA PRO A 168 -14.41 14.12 -17.95
C PRO A 168 -13.65 15.09 -18.85
N ILE A 169 -12.54 14.64 -19.37
CA ILE A 169 -11.72 15.33 -20.37
C ILE A 169 -12.09 14.85 -21.75
N VAL A 170 -12.56 13.61 -21.83
CA VAL A 170 -13.08 13.00 -23.05
C VAL A 170 -14.41 12.32 -22.76
N VAL A 171 -15.22 12.12 -23.79
CA VAL A 171 -16.38 11.24 -23.77
C VAL A 171 -16.23 10.19 -24.87
N PRO A 172 -16.75 8.96 -24.69
CA PRO A 172 -16.57 7.92 -25.68
C PRO A 172 -17.37 8.15 -26.95
N ILE A 173 -16.83 7.73 -28.10
CA ILE A 173 -17.55 7.59 -29.36
C ILE A 173 -17.98 6.12 -29.48
N GLY A 174 -19.24 5.85 -29.18
CA GLY A 174 -19.77 4.51 -29.10
C GLY A 174 -19.39 3.75 -27.82
N ALA A 175 -19.83 2.54 -27.73
CA ALA A 175 -19.54 1.62 -26.63
C ALA A 175 -19.61 0.18 -27.15
N GLU A 176 -19.03 -0.76 -26.41
CA GLU A 176 -18.99 -2.18 -26.76
C GLU A 176 -18.24 -2.37 -28.09
N ASP A 177 -18.78 -3.20 -28.98
CA ASP A 177 -18.20 -3.47 -30.31
C ASP A 177 -18.24 -2.26 -31.26
N GLN A 178 -19.03 -1.23 -30.93
CA GLN A 178 -19.12 0.05 -31.64
C GLN A 178 -18.20 1.14 -31.08
N PHE A 179 -17.36 0.83 -30.12
CA PHE A 179 -16.40 1.79 -29.58
C PHE A 179 -15.31 2.10 -30.61
N GLU A 180 -15.30 3.34 -31.13
CA GLU A 180 -14.40 3.76 -32.19
C GLU A 180 -13.26 4.67 -31.72
N GLY A 181 -13.53 5.51 -30.73
CA GLY A 181 -12.59 6.50 -30.24
C GLY A 181 -13.21 7.36 -29.16
N VAL A 182 -12.72 8.60 -29.04
CA VAL A 182 -13.17 9.54 -28.02
C VAL A 182 -13.40 10.92 -28.63
N VAL A 183 -14.25 11.71 -27.98
CA VAL A 183 -14.37 13.16 -28.22
C VAL A 183 -13.50 13.87 -27.18
N ASP A 184 -12.48 14.58 -27.63
CA ASP A 184 -11.69 15.46 -26.78
C ASP A 184 -12.50 16.73 -26.47
N LEU A 185 -12.91 16.88 -25.22
CA LEU A 185 -13.75 17.98 -24.78
C LEU A 185 -13.02 19.33 -24.70
N ILE A 186 -11.70 19.31 -24.68
CA ILE A 186 -10.89 20.54 -24.70
C ILE A 186 -10.85 21.10 -26.12
N LYS A 187 -10.52 20.25 -27.10
CA LYS A 187 -10.43 20.63 -28.51
C LYS A 187 -11.77 20.64 -29.24
N MET A 188 -12.76 19.99 -28.68
CA MET A 188 -14.06 19.74 -29.32
C MET A 188 -13.92 19.06 -30.68
N LYS A 189 -13.11 18.04 -30.74
CA LYS A 189 -12.87 17.16 -31.89
C LYS A 189 -12.94 15.70 -31.49
N GLY A 190 -13.36 14.85 -32.40
CA GLY A 190 -13.23 13.41 -32.24
C GLY A 190 -11.80 12.95 -32.53
N ILE A 191 -11.37 11.89 -31.86
CA ILE A 191 -10.10 11.22 -32.09
C ILE A 191 -10.38 9.77 -32.42
N ILE A 192 -9.95 9.32 -33.60
CA ILE A 192 -10.10 7.95 -34.08
C ILE A 192 -8.71 7.36 -34.31
N TRP A 193 -8.42 6.24 -33.68
CA TRP A 193 -7.15 5.52 -33.84
C TRP A 193 -7.25 4.46 -34.92
N ASP A 194 -6.19 4.36 -35.75
CA ASP A 194 -6.12 3.38 -36.82
C ASP A 194 -5.72 2.00 -36.29
N ALA A 195 -6.63 1.04 -36.40
CA ALA A 195 -6.41 -0.34 -35.97
C ALA A 195 -5.30 -1.06 -36.77
N LYS A 196 -5.11 -0.71 -38.02
CA LYS A 196 -4.08 -1.33 -38.89
C LYS A 196 -2.66 -0.99 -38.42
N THR A 197 -2.48 0.15 -37.80
CA THR A 197 -1.18 0.60 -37.28
C THR A 197 -1.05 0.31 -35.76
N GLN A 198 -1.90 -0.52 -35.20
CA GLN A 198 -1.96 -0.78 -33.76
C GLN A 198 -2.14 0.52 -32.93
N GLY A 199 -2.90 1.45 -33.44
CA GLY A 199 -3.17 2.73 -32.80
C GLY A 199 -2.03 3.75 -32.88
N MET A 200 -0.95 3.47 -33.60
CA MET A 200 0.16 4.43 -33.77
C MET A 200 -0.25 5.68 -34.55
N LYS A 201 -1.19 5.54 -35.48
CA LYS A 201 -1.78 6.65 -36.22
C LYS A 201 -3.18 6.96 -35.71
N PHE A 202 -3.51 8.21 -35.73
CA PHE A 202 -4.84 8.70 -35.34
C PHE A 202 -5.22 9.89 -36.23
N ASP A 203 -6.53 10.14 -36.31
CA ASP A 203 -7.11 11.28 -37.02
C ASP A 203 -8.02 12.08 -36.13
N TYR A 204 -7.96 13.40 -36.23
CA TYR A 204 -8.97 14.28 -35.68
C TYR A 204 -10.14 14.35 -36.67
N VAL A 205 -11.34 14.12 -36.16
CA VAL A 205 -12.57 14.15 -36.94
C VAL A 205 -13.56 15.10 -36.29
N ASP A 206 -14.57 15.53 -37.04
CA ASP A 206 -15.66 16.28 -36.48
C ASP A 206 -16.46 15.40 -35.50
N ILE A 207 -17.05 16.05 -34.49
CA ILE A 207 -17.87 15.33 -33.50
C ILE A 207 -19.06 14.68 -34.23
N PRO A 208 -19.30 13.38 -34.05
CA PRO A 208 -20.47 12.71 -34.62
C PRO A 208 -21.76 13.43 -34.24
N ALA A 209 -22.69 13.56 -35.21
CA ALA A 209 -23.90 14.34 -35.04
C ALA A 209 -24.76 13.92 -33.82
N ASN A 210 -24.75 12.64 -33.50
CA ASN A 210 -25.46 12.08 -32.34
C ASN A 210 -24.79 12.37 -30.98
N LEU A 211 -23.56 12.86 -30.99
CA LEU A 211 -22.78 13.19 -29.77
C LEU A 211 -22.58 14.69 -29.54
N VAL A 212 -23.04 15.54 -30.47
CA VAL A 212 -22.83 16.99 -30.36
C VAL A 212 -23.43 17.57 -29.09
N ASP A 213 -24.65 17.19 -28.73
CA ASP A 213 -25.31 17.67 -27.52
C ASP A 213 -24.60 17.19 -26.24
N VAL A 214 -24.23 15.93 -26.20
CA VAL A 214 -23.45 15.33 -25.09
C VAL A 214 -22.09 16.00 -24.96
N ALA A 215 -21.39 16.21 -26.07
CA ALA A 215 -20.09 16.88 -26.06
C ALA A 215 -20.19 18.33 -25.58
N ASN A 216 -21.19 19.07 -26.01
CA ASN A 216 -21.42 20.45 -25.55
C ASN A 216 -21.74 20.49 -24.05
N GLU A 217 -22.59 19.61 -23.56
CA GLU A 217 -22.92 19.52 -22.14
C GLU A 217 -21.69 19.30 -21.29
N TRP A 218 -20.87 18.31 -21.64
CA TRP A 218 -19.68 17.96 -20.87
C TRP A 218 -18.54 18.95 -21.07
N HIS A 219 -18.43 19.60 -22.23
CA HIS A 219 -17.52 20.72 -22.44
C HIS A 219 -17.83 21.89 -21.51
N GLU A 220 -19.11 22.26 -21.38
CA GLU A 220 -19.55 23.32 -20.47
C GLU A 220 -19.17 22.97 -19.01
N LYS A 221 -19.43 21.75 -18.55
CA LYS A 221 -19.02 21.28 -17.22
C LYS A 221 -17.50 21.31 -17.02
N LEU A 222 -16.73 20.98 -18.05
CA LEU A 222 -15.27 21.05 -18.03
C LEU A 222 -14.77 22.49 -17.88
N VAL A 223 -15.30 23.41 -18.67
CA VAL A 223 -14.93 24.82 -18.63
C VAL A 223 -15.31 25.44 -17.28
N GLU A 224 -16.47 25.15 -16.75
CA GLU A 224 -16.91 25.58 -15.43
C GLU A 224 -15.96 25.07 -14.34
N SER A 225 -15.58 23.80 -14.39
CA SER A 225 -14.62 23.22 -13.45
C SER A 225 -13.23 23.87 -13.53
N ALA A 226 -12.77 24.21 -14.74
CA ALA A 226 -11.51 24.94 -14.92
C ALA A 226 -11.60 26.37 -14.39
N ALA A 227 -12.72 27.03 -14.56
CA ALA A 227 -12.97 28.40 -14.09
C ALA A 227 -12.92 28.51 -12.56
N GLU A 228 -13.33 27.46 -11.84
CA GLU A 228 -13.30 27.43 -10.37
C GLU A 228 -11.86 27.42 -9.78
N ALA A 229 -10.84 27.30 -10.62
CA ALA A 229 -9.45 27.30 -10.16
C ALA A 229 -8.97 28.65 -9.63
N SER A 230 -9.50 29.78 -10.16
CA SER A 230 -9.15 31.13 -9.74
C SER A 230 -10.26 32.13 -9.98
N GLU A 231 -10.24 33.24 -9.25
CA GLU A 231 -11.19 34.33 -9.46
C GLU A 231 -11.05 34.94 -10.86
N GLU A 232 -9.83 35.04 -11.38
CA GLU A 232 -9.57 35.58 -12.71
C GLU A 232 -10.23 34.72 -13.80
N LEU A 233 -10.08 33.40 -13.75
CA LEU A 233 -10.72 32.48 -14.70
C LEU A 233 -12.25 32.48 -14.55
N MET A 234 -12.76 32.57 -13.33
CA MET A 234 -14.18 32.61 -13.07
C MET A 234 -14.79 33.88 -13.63
N ASN A 235 -14.15 35.04 -13.41
CA ASN A 235 -14.65 36.32 -13.97
C ASN A 235 -14.67 36.30 -15.49
N LYS A 236 -13.62 35.81 -16.12
CA LYS A 236 -13.55 35.64 -17.56
C LYS A 236 -14.66 34.71 -18.08
N TYR A 237 -14.87 33.58 -17.43
CA TYR A 237 -15.96 32.66 -17.80
C TYR A 237 -17.33 33.28 -17.67
N LEU A 238 -17.60 34.06 -16.62
CA LEU A 238 -18.88 34.77 -16.43
C LEU A 238 -19.11 35.89 -17.44
N GLU A 239 -18.04 36.55 -17.89
CA GLU A 239 -18.13 37.65 -18.85
C GLU A 239 -18.21 37.16 -20.30
N GLU A 240 -17.38 36.21 -20.68
CA GLU A 240 -17.21 35.73 -22.07
C GLU A 240 -17.93 34.40 -22.36
N GLY A 241 -18.26 33.64 -21.31
CA GLY A 241 -18.92 32.32 -21.42
C GLY A 241 -18.00 31.17 -21.81
N GLU A 242 -16.74 31.45 -22.13
CA GLU A 242 -15.75 30.47 -22.56
C GLU A 242 -14.36 30.78 -22.03
N LEU A 243 -13.47 29.75 -22.04
CA LEU A 243 -12.06 29.85 -21.77
C LEU A 243 -11.26 29.29 -22.95
N THR A 244 -10.02 29.73 -23.12
CA THR A 244 -9.12 29.15 -24.14
C THR A 244 -8.69 27.74 -23.73
N GLU A 245 -8.16 26.96 -24.68
CA GLU A 245 -7.64 25.61 -24.39
C GLU A 245 -6.55 25.64 -23.32
N GLU A 246 -5.61 26.58 -23.38
CA GLU A 246 -4.54 26.76 -22.40
C GLU A 246 -5.09 27.10 -21.02
N GLU A 247 -6.10 27.94 -20.94
CA GLU A 247 -6.76 28.31 -19.67
C GLU A 247 -7.53 27.13 -19.05
N ILE A 248 -8.18 26.32 -19.86
CA ILE A 248 -8.86 25.09 -19.42
C ILE A 248 -7.81 24.12 -18.86
N ILE A 249 -6.73 23.87 -19.58
CA ILE A 249 -5.66 22.97 -19.16
C ILE A 249 -5.02 23.47 -17.86
N ALA A 250 -4.69 24.75 -17.77
CA ALA A 250 -4.11 25.34 -16.56
C ALA A 250 -5.03 25.26 -15.34
N GLY A 251 -6.31 25.55 -15.51
CA GLY A 251 -7.31 25.48 -14.42
C GLY A 251 -7.54 24.06 -13.93
N ILE A 252 -7.70 23.11 -14.84
CA ILE A 252 -7.87 21.68 -14.51
C ILE A 252 -6.59 21.14 -13.84
N ARG A 253 -5.41 21.49 -14.35
CA ARG A 253 -4.14 21.10 -13.75
C ARG A 253 -4.01 21.59 -12.30
N GLN A 254 -4.27 22.86 -12.07
CA GLN A 254 -4.19 23.45 -10.73
C GLN A 254 -5.08 22.72 -9.73
N ARG A 255 -6.31 22.45 -10.09
CA ARG A 255 -7.27 21.74 -9.22
C ARG A 255 -6.95 20.27 -9.06
N THR A 256 -6.40 19.62 -10.09
CA THR A 256 -5.93 18.22 -10.03
C THR A 256 -4.76 18.07 -9.06
N ILE A 257 -3.77 18.96 -9.14
CA ILE A 257 -2.61 18.97 -8.23
C ILE A 257 -3.05 19.24 -6.79
N ALA A 258 -4.07 20.07 -6.58
CA ALA A 258 -4.66 20.31 -5.27
C ALA A 258 -5.56 19.16 -4.76
N CYS A 259 -5.72 18.08 -5.53
CA CYS A 259 -6.59 16.93 -5.24
C CYS A 259 -8.09 17.29 -5.12
N GLU A 260 -8.52 18.41 -5.67
CA GLU A 260 -9.91 18.84 -5.66
C GLU A 260 -10.77 18.13 -6.71
N ILE A 261 -10.17 17.80 -7.85
CA ILE A 261 -10.81 17.12 -8.97
C ILE A 261 -9.92 15.99 -9.50
N GLN A 262 -10.51 15.10 -10.28
CA GLN A 262 -9.81 14.01 -10.96
C GLN A 262 -10.20 14.00 -12.45
N PRO A 263 -9.28 14.35 -13.37
CA PRO A 263 -9.54 14.21 -14.79
C PRO A 263 -9.91 12.79 -15.15
N MET A 264 -10.95 12.62 -15.95
CA MET A 264 -11.48 11.31 -16.31
C MET A 264 -11.43 11.11 -17.81
N LEU A 265 -10.83 10.01 -18.22
CA LEU A 265 -10.66 9.60 -19.62
C LEU A 265 -11.20 8.18 -19.81
N CYS A 266 -11.30 7.75 -21.05
CA CYS A 266 -11.71 6.41 -21.37
C CYS A 266 -10.97 5.87 -22.60
N GLY A 267 -11.03 4.56 -22.77
CA GLY A 267 -10.44 3.88 -23.90
C GLY A 267 -10.55 2.37 -23.81
N SER A 268 -9.84 1.70 -24.68
CA SER A 268 -9.63 0.27 -24.66
C SER A 268 -8.15 0.00 -24.95
N ALA A 269 -7.38 -0.33 -23.92
CA ALA A 269 -5.98 -0.66 -24.06
C ALA A 269 -5.79 -1.87 -24.99
N PHE A 270 -6.63 -2.89 -24.86
CA PHE A 270 -6.59 -4.08 -25.70
C PHE A 270 -6.82 -3.76 -27.19
N LYS A 271 -7.73 -2.85 -27.49
CA LYS A 271 -8.03 -2.39 -28.87
C LYS A 271 -7.13 -1.25 -29.33
N ASN A 272 -6.14 -0.85 -28.53
CA ASN A 272 -5.18 0.22 -28.87
C ASN A 272 -5.84 1.59 -29.08
N LYS A 273 -6.82 1.94 -28.24
CA LYS A 273 -7.58 3.19 -28.33
C LYS A 273 -7.56 3.95 -27.00
N GLY A 274 -7.17 5.20 -27.03
CA GLY A 274 -7.27 6.12 -25.91
C GLY A 274 -6.06 6.21 -24.98
N VAL A 275 -5.10 5.31 -25.05
CA VAL A 275 -3.94 5.29 -24.15
C VAL A 275 -3.02 6.49 -24.39
N GLN A 276 -2.79 6.88 -25.65
CA GLN A 276 -1.97 8.05 -25.96
C GLN A 276 -2.60 9.35 -25.45
N ARG A 277 -3.92 9.46 -25.52
CA ARG A 277 -4.62 10.63 -24.94
C ARG A 277 -4.47 10.69 -23.42
N MET A 278 -4.46 9.54 -22.77
CA MET A 278 -4.16 9.45 -21.34
C MET A 278 -2.72 9.89 -21.03
N LEU A 279 -1.73 9.53 -21.87
CA LEU A 279 -0.35 9.99 -21.73
C LEU A 279 -0.25 11.51 -21.86
N ASP A 280 -0.97 12.12 -22.78
CA ASP A 280 -1.08 13.57 -22.87
C ASP A 280 -1.69 14.17 -21.61
N ALA A 281 -2.71 13.54 -21.04
CA ALA A 281 -3.33 13.97 -19.79
C ALA A 281 -2.36 13.88 -18.60
N VAL A 282 -1.51 12.88 -18.54
CA VAL A 282 -0.44 12.76 -17.54
C VAL A 282 0.47 13.98 -17.58
N VAL A 283 0.92 14.38 -18.75
CA VAL A 283 1.75 15.56 -18.92
C VAL A 283 0.99 16.85 -18.60
N GLN A 284 -0.25 16.96 -19.04
CA GLN A 284 -1.07 18.17 -18.89
C GLN A 284 -1.54 18.42 -17.46
N PHE A 285 -1.89 17.37 -16.70
CA PHE A 285 -2.64 17.49 -15.45
C PHE A 285 -1.93 16.98 -14.21
N LEU A 286 -1.02 16.01 -14.34
CA LEU A 286 -0.30 15.49 -13.19
C LEU A 286 0.95 16.33 -12.86
N PRO A 287 1.34 16.41 -11.57
CA PRO A 287 2.43 17.27 -11.16
C PRO A 287 3.81 16.70 -11.51
N SER A 288 4.76 17.61 -11.65
CA SER A 288 6.19 17.31 -11.55
C SER A 288 6.64 17.33 -10.08
N PRO A 289 7.84 16.82 -9.75
CA PRO A 289 8.38 16.96 -8.41
C PRO A 289 8.50 18.39 -7.91
N ALA A 290 8.60 19.37 -8.82
CA ALA A 290 8.66 20.80 -8.49
C ALA A 290 7.28 21.40 -8.14
N ASP A 291 6.18 20.78 -8.58
CA ASP A 291 4.81 21.25 -8.36
C ASP A 291 4.24 20.79 -7.01
N ILE A 292 4.85 19.80 -6.39
CA ILE A 292 4.43 19.28 -5.07
C ILE A 292 5.14 20.07 -3.95
N PRO A 293 4.53 20.13 -2.74
CA PRO A 293 5.20 20.75 -1.60
C PRO A 293 6.55 20.09 -1.30
N PRO A 294 7.53 20.83 -0.72
CA PRO A 294 8.77 20.23 -0.23
C PRO A 294 8.47 19.04 0.70
N VAL A 295 9.27 17.98 0.59
CA VAL A 295 9.10 16.81 1.45
C VAL A 295 9.33 17.17 2.90
N GLU A 296 8.41 16.80 3.76
CA GLU A 296 8.46 17.06 5.19
C GLU A 296 9.16 15.93 5.96
N GLY A 297 9.74 16.29 7.08
CA GLY A 297 10.41 15.37 7.98
C GLY A 297 10.77 16.04 9.28
N PHE A 298 11.61 15.38 10.06
CA PHE A 298 12.09 15.85 11.34
C PHE A 298 13.61 15.87 11.34
N ASP A 299 14.20 16.91 11.96
CA ASP A 299 15.63 16.92 12.23
C ASP A 299 15.98 15.98 13.40
N MET A 300 17.26 15.94 13.77
CA MET A 300 17.72 15.06 14.86
C MET A 300 17.27 15.51 16.26
N ASP A 301 16.75 16.73 16.37
CA ASP A 301 16.15 17.29 17.58
C ASP A 301 14.61 17.19 17.58
N GLU A 302 14.07 16.35 16.69
CA GLU A 302 12.63 16.12 16.50
C GLU A 302 11.83 17.37 16.10
N GLN A 303 12.50 18.38 15.52
CA GLN A 303 11.84 19.57 15.02
C GLN A 303 11.40 19.39 13.57
N PRO A 304 10.18 19.81 13.20
CA PRO A 304 9.73 19.76 11.81
C PRO A 304 10.67 20.53 10.88
N THR A 305 11.03 19.92 9.78
CA THR A 305 11.84 20.52 8.72
C THR A 305 11.42 19.98 7.37
N ASN A 306 11.95 20.54 6.29
CA ASN A 306 11.64 20.08 4.95
C ASN A 306 12.88 20.11 4.03
N ARG A 307 12.73 19.54 2.85
CA ARG A 307 13.74 19.60 1.78
C ARG A 307 13.05 19.95 0.47
N PRO A 308 13.50 21.00 -0.22
CA PRO A 308 12.97 21.36 -1.53
C PRO A 308 13.46 20.40 -2.61
N ALA A 309 12.70 20.25 -3.69
CA ALA A 309 13.06 19.44 -4.84
C ALA A 309 14.06 20.17 -5.76
N GLU A 310 15.26 20.41 -5.23
CA GLU A 310 16.34 21.17 -5.89
C GLU A 310 17.66 20.39 -5.82
N ASP A 311 18.43 20.40 -6.91
CA ASP A 311 19.72 19.70 -6.98
C ASP A 311 20.78 20.30 -6.05
N ASN A 312 20.68 21.59 -5.73
CA ASN A 312 21.60 22.30 -4.85
C ASN A 312 21.27 22.15 -3.36
N ALA A 313 20.11 21.59 -3.04
CA ALA A 313 19.72 21.34 -1.65
C ALA A 313 20.48 20.15 -1.07
N PRO A 314 20.54 20.02 0.28
CA PRO A 314 21.14 18.86 0.91
C PRO A 314 20.44 17.58 0.46
N PHE A 315 21.21 16.53 0.15
CA PHE A 315 20.67 15.24 -0.28
C PHE A 315 19.74 14.64 0.75
N ALA A 316 18.56 14.18 0.31
CA ALA A 316 17.63 13.38 1.08
C ALA A 316 16.85 12.44 0.16
N ALA A 317 16.76 11.18 0.52
CA ALA A 317 16.04 10.15 -0.21
C ALA A 317 15.36 9.18 0.74
N LEU A 318 14.27 8.59 0.28
CA LEU A 318 13.54 7.55 0.98
C LEU A 318 13.79 6.19 0.31
N ALA A 319 14.23 5.21 1.10
CA ALA A 319 14.29 3.82 0.68
C ALA A 319 12.88 3.22 0.79
N PHE A 320 12.21 3.04 -0.34
CA PHE A 320 10.82 2.62 -0.34
C PHE A 320 10.60 1.15 -0.70
N LYS A 321 11.62 0.51 -1.25
CA LYS A 321 11.55 -0.91 -1.63
C LYS A 321 12.93 -1.54 -1.59
N ILE A 322 12.99 -2.77 -1.10
CA ILE A 322 14.18 -3.61 -1.13
C ILE A 322 13.84 -4.88 -1.89
N MET A 323 14.73 -5.30 -2.78
CA MET A 323 14.57 -6.48 -3.58
C MET A 323 15.89 -7.25 -3.64
N THR A 324 15.83 -8.57 -3.60
CA THR A 324 16.99 -9.41 -3.83
C THR A 324 17.07 -9.80 -5.31
N ASP A 325 18.18 -9.47 -5.92
CA ASP A 325 18.47 -9.79 -7.30
C ASP A 325 19.49 -10.92 -7.39
N PRO A 326 19.29 -11.95 -8.25
CA PRO A 326 20.19 -13.08 -8.35
C PRO A 326 21.62 -12.71 -8.80
N TYR A 327 21.78 -11.62 -9.56
CA TYR A 327 23.05 -11.23 -10.18
C TYR A 327 23.80 -10.14 -9.41
N VAL A 328 23.09 -9.18 -8.85
CA VAL A 328 23.71 -8.02 -8.18
C VAL A 328 23.50 -8.01 -6.67
N GLY A 329 22.73 -8.93 -6.13
CA GLY A 329 22.42 -9.02 -4.72
C GLY A 329 21.28 -8.09 -4.31
N GLN A 330 21.41 -7.44 -3.15
CA GLN A 330 20.37 -6.55 -2.65
C GLN A 330 20.31 -5.25 -3.44
N LEU A 331 19.13 -4.94 -3.97
CA LEU A 331 18.77 -3.68 -4.58
C LEU A 331 17.91 -2.86 -3.61
N THR A 332 18.28 -1.61 -3.38
CA THR A 332 17.50 -0.65 -2.61
C THR A 332 16.96 0.44 -3.53
N PHE A 333 15.66 0.49 -3.70
CA PHE A 333 14.99 1.52 -4.51
C PHE A 333 14.85 2.80 -3.70
N LEU A 334 15.33 3.90 -4.28
CA LEU A 334 15.35 5.22 -3.67
C LEU A 334 14.51 6.21 -4.47
N ARG A 335 13.66 6.97 -3.78
CA ARG A 335 13.12 8.23 -4.29
C ARG A 335 13.99 9.36 -3.74
N VAL A 336 14.69 10.05 -4.63
CA VAL A 336 15.47 11.25 -4.26
C VAL A 336 14.53 12.45 -4.23
N TYR A 337 14.41 13.06 -3.05
CA TYR A 337 13.56 14.24 -2.86
C TYR A 337 14.32 15.54 -3.02
N SER A 338 15.60 15.57 -2.64
CA SER A 338 16.46 16.76 -2.74
C SER A 338 17.91 16.37 -2.97
N GLY A 339 18.67 17.29 -3.55
CA GLY A 339 20.09 17.11 -3.81
C GLY A 339 20.40 16.13 -4.92
N VAL A 340 21.66 15.77 -5.05
CA VAL A 340 22.19 14.81 -6.03
C VAL A 340 22.95 13.71 -5.30
N LEU A 341 22.70 12.47 -5.68
CA LEU A 341 23.42 11.30 -5.19
C LEU A 341 24.34 10.78 -6.29
N ASN A 342 25.63 10.66 -5.99
CA ASN A 342 26.62 10.10 -6.90
C ASN A 342 26.98 8.67 -6.50
N SER A 343 27.33 7.85 -7.46
CA SER A 343 27.92 6.53 -7.22
C SER A 343 29.21 6.70 -6.41
N GLY A 344 29.37 5.91 -5.35
CA GLY A 344 30.52 6.00 -4.45
C GLY A 344 30.38 6.98 -3.29
N ASP A 345 29.31 7.78 -3.24
CA ASP A 345 29.05 8.71 -2.13
C ASP A 345 28.84 7.96 -0.81
N THR A 346 29.21 8.63 0.29
CA THR A 346 28.88 8.20 1.65
C THR A 346 27.74 9.05 2.17
N VAL A 347 26.67 8.40 2.61
CA VAL A 347 25.47 9.02 3.16
C VAL A 347 25.20 8.47 4.55
N ILE A 348 24.31 9.10 5.28
CA ILE A 348 23.85 8.60 6.58
C ILE A 348 22.42 8.02 6.45
N ASN A 349 22.23 6.84 7.04
CA ASN A 349 20.91 6.35 7.36
C ASN A 349 20.49 7.00 8.69
N SER A 350 19.70 8.06 8.61
CA SER A 350 19.34 8.89 9.77
C SER A 350 18.44 8.15 10.76
N VAL A 351 17.69 7.16 10.31
CA VAL A 351 16.82 6.35 11.16
C VAL A 351 17.63 5.43 12.07
N LYS A 352 18.72 4.83 11.55
CA LYS A 352 19.58 3.91 12.28
C LYS A 352 20.88 4.53 12.79
N GLY A 353 21.16 5.79 12.41
CA GLY A 353 22.40 6.48 12.80
C GLY A 353 23.67 5.88 12.20
N GLN A 354 23.59 5.18 11.10
CA GLN A 354 24.71 4.49 10.47
C GLN A 354 25.08 5.11 9.13
N LYS A 355 26.38 5.19 8.86
CA LYS A 355 26.89 5.60 7.56
C LYS A 355 26.79 4.44 6.56
N GLU A 356 26.35 4.76 5.37
CA GLU A 356 26.24 3.83 4.25
C GLU A 356 27.03 4.37 3.04
N ARG A 357 27.73 3.48 2.38
CA ARG A 357 28.41 3.82 1.13
C ARG A 357 27.57 3.31 -0.05
N ILE A 358 27.27 4.21 -0.98
CA ILE A 358 26.59 3.88 -2.22
C ILE A 358 27.61 3.18 -3.14
N GLY A 359 27.32 1.94 -3.51
CA GLY A 359 28.11 1.24 -4.50
C GLY A 359 27.78 1.72 -5.91
N ARG A 360 27.03 0.94 -6.65
CA ARG A 360 26.54 1.31 -7.97
C ARG A 360 25.12 1.86 -7.90
N LEU A 361 24.79 2.76 -8.82
CA LEU A 361 23.44 3.25 -9.04
C LEU A 361 22.90 2.68 -10.36
N LEU A 362 21.68 2.18 -10.33
CA LEU A 362 21.03 1.58 -11.48
C LEU A 362 19.73 2.31 -11.80
N GLN A 363 19.51 2.54 -13.08
CA GLN A 363 18.23 2.94 -13.63
C GLN A 363 17.54 1.71 -14.22
N MET A 364 16.29 1.51 -13.84
CA MET A 364 15.50 0.38 -14.30
C MET A 364 14.77 0.74 -15.61
N HIS A 365 14.99 -0.06 -16.64
CA HIS A 365 14.27 -0.01 -17.91
C HIS A 365 13.59 -1.37 -18.11
N ALA A 366 12.39 -1.51 -17.57
CA ALA A 366 11.68 -2.79 -17.58
C ALA A 366 12.57 -3.93 -17.01
N ASN A 367 13.02 -4.88 -17.82
CA ASN A 367 13.90 -5.97 -17.41
C ASN A 367 15.40 -5.62 -17.49
N ASP A 368 15.74 -4.50 -18.11
CA ASP A 368 17.12 -4.06 -18.28
C ASP A 368 17.55 -3.12 -17.15
N ARG A 369 18.80 -3.27 -16.72
CA ARG A 369 19.42 -2.44 -15.70
C ARG A 369 20.54 -1.65 -16.33
N LYS A 370 20.39 -0.33 -16.32
CA LYS A 370 21.40 0.57 -16.82
C LYS A 370 22.16 1.20 -15.65
N GLU A 371 23.48 1.02 -15.61
CA GLU A 371 24.31 1.71 -14.63
C GLU A 371 24.38 3.20 -14.95
N ILE A 372 24.14 4.02 -13.92
CA ILE A 372 24.20 5.47 -13.96
C ILE A 372 25.20 6.00 -12.95
N LYS A 373 25.76 7.18 -13.21
CA LYS A 373 26.78 7.78 -12.33
C LYS A 373 26.18 8.58 -11.20
N PHE A 374 25.00 9.15 -11.39
CA PHE A 374 24.32 10.00 -10.42
C PHE A 374 22.82 10.00 -10.61
N VAL A 375 22.11 10.37 -9.55
CA VAL A 375 20.65 10.56 -9.50
C VAL A 375 20.37 11.96 -8.99
N GLU A 376 19.49 12.67 -9.67
CA GLU A 376 19.11 14.04 -9.35
C GLU A 376 17.81 14.10 -8.53
N ALA A 377 17.55 15.26 -7.90
CA ALA A 377 16.32 15.49 -7.16
C ALA A 377 15.07 15.21 -8.02
N GLY A 378 14.10 14.53 -7.43
CA GLY A 378 12.84 14.17 -8.09
C GLY A 378 12.89 12.85 -8.87
N ASP A 379 14.02 12.16 -8.91
CA ASP A 379 14.17 10.92 -9.65
C ASP A 379 14.07 9.68 -8.76
N ILE A 380 13.89 8.53 -9.39
CA ILE A 380 13.84 7.21 -8.76
C ILE A 380 14.96 6.36 -9.34
N ALA A 381 15.74 5.72 -8.49
CA ALA A 381 16.80 4.82 -8.90
C ALA A 381 16.99 3.69 -7.88
N ALA A 382 17.76 2.67 -8.28
CA ALA A 382 18.16 1.59 -7.39
C ALA A 382 19.63 1.72 -7.01
N ALA A 383 19.95 1.51 -5.74
CA ALA A 383 21.32 1.46 -5.23
C ALA A 383 21.73 0.03 -4.90
N VAL A 384 22.97 -0.31 -5.23
CA VAL A 384 23.60 -1.60 -4.92
C VAL A 384 24.63 -1.37 -3.81
N GLY A 385 24.76 -2.33 -2.92
CA GLY A 385 25.82 -2.34 -1.90
C GLY A 385 25.41 -1.79 -0.54
N LEU A 386 24.16 -1.44 -0.34
CA LEU A 386 23.64 -1.06 0.97
C LEU A 386 23.34 -2.30 1.81
N LYS A 387 23.92 -2.36 3.02
CA LYS A 387 23.85 -3.59 3.85
C LYS A 387 22.80 -3.55 4.94
N ASN A 388 22.57 -2.37 5.51
CA ASN A 388 21.75 -2.22 6.73
C ASN A 388 20.53 -1.32 6.51
N VAL A 389 20.14 -1.10 5.28
CA VAL A 389 18.96 -0.28 4.92
C VAL A 389 17.74 -1.19 4.86
N THR A 390 16.67 -0.75 5.49
CA THR A 390 15.34 -1.38 5.43
C THR A 390 14.33 -0.45 4.78
N THR A 391 13.21 -0.99 4.33
CA THR A 391 12.14 -0.20 3.73
C THR A 391 11.63 0.86 4.72
N GLY A 392 11.53 2.09 4.28
CA GLY A 392 11.12 3.24 5.09
C GLY A 392 12.28 4.04 5.69
N ASP A 393 13.51 3.57 5.56
CA ASP A 393 14.69 4.32 6.01
C ASP A 393 14.95 5.55 5.14
N THR A 394 15.50 6.59 5.76
CA THR A 394 15.94 7.79 5.08
C THR A 394 17.46 7.79 4.89
N LEU A 395 17.90 8.02 3.68
CA LEU A 395 19.30 8.29 3.35
C LEU A 395 19.45 9.78 3.06
N CYS A 396 20.43 10.44 3.72
CA CYS A 396 20.62 11.87 3.58
C CYS A 396 22.09 12.26 3.71
N ALA A 397 22.39 13.55 3.44
CA ALA A 397 23.69 14.11 3.64
C ALA A 397 24.10 14.07 5.12
N ILE A 398 25.36 13.74 5.40
CA ILE A 398 25.87 13.56 6.75
C ILE A 398 25.82 14.88 7.55
N ASP A 399 26.04 15.99 6.89
CA ASP A 399 26.06 17.35 7.48
C ASP A 399 24.68 17.99 7.61
N ALA A 400 23.66 17.40 7.01
CA ALA A 400 22.27 17.88 7.05
C ALA A 400 21.30 16.71 7.24
N PRO A 401 21.31 16.04 8.39
CA PRO A 401 20.46 14.88 8.62
C PRO A 401 18.98 15.27 8.73
N ILE A 402 18.12 14.44 8.17
CA ILE A 402 16.67 14.53 8.25
C ILE A 402 16.09 13.12 8.32
N ILE A 403 15.01 12.94 9.05
CA ILE A 403 14.18 11.73 9.03
C ILE A 403 12.89 12.08 8.30
N LEU A 404 12.72 11.54 7.11
CA LEU A 404 11.49 11.70 6.34
C LEU A 404 10.36 10.90 7.00
N GLU A 405 9.12 11.34 6.79
CA GLU A 405 7.96 10.65 7.29
C GLU A 405 7.99 9.16 6.91
N ARG A 406 7.82 8.30 7.91
CA ARG A 406 7.86 6.86 7.73
C ARG A 406 6.58 6.33 7.08
N MET A 407 6.73 5.24 6.33
CA MET A 407 5.61 4.46 5.88
C MET A 407 5.05 3.62 7.03
N GLU A 408 3.74 3.58 7.17
CA GLU A 408 3.05 2.68 8.08
C GLU A 408 2.65 1.41 7.33
N PHE A 409 3.03 0.27 7.88
CA PHE A 409 2.69 -1.03 7.30
C PHE A 409 1.66 -1.75 8.16
N PRO A 410 0.68 -2.44 7.55
CA PRO A 410 -0.30 -3.20 8.30
C PRO A 410 0.34 -4.38 9.02
N GLU A 411 -0.18 -4.70 10.19
CA GLU A 411 0.23 -5.90 10.92
C GLU A 411 -0.34 -7.16 10.26
N PRO A 412 0.44 -8.26 10.21
CA PRO A 412 -0.05 -9.52 9.66
C PRO A 412 -1.26 -10.08 10.44
N VAL A 413 -2.15 -10.74 9.74
CA VAL A 413 -3.39 -11.28 10.31
C VAL A 413 -3.51 -12.81 10.23
N ILE A 414 -2.64 -13.46 9.48
CA ILE A 414 -2.62 -14.92 9.29
C ILE A 414 -1.21 -15.47 9.51
N SER A 415 -1.12 -16.64 10.07
CA SER A 415 0.16 -17.31 10.34
C SER A 415 0.14 -18.78 9.90
N GLN A 416 1.29 -19.27 9.49
CA GLN A 416 1.51 -20.69 9.16
C GLN A 416 2.83 -21.18 9.72
N ALA A 417 2.87 -22.45 10.17
CA ALA A 417 4.11 -23.11 10.48
C ALA A 417 4.81 -23.57 9.20
N VAL A 418 6.10 -23.38 9.11
CA VAL A 418 6.93 -23.81 7.97
C VAL A 418 8.08 -24.69 8.49
N GLU A 419 8.24 -25.87 7.90
CA GLU A 419 9.29 -26.79 8.26
C GLU A 419 10.11 -27.19 7.03
N PRO A 420 11.46 -27.20 7.12
CA PRO A 420 12.29 -27.67 6.01
C PRO A 420 12.07 -29.17 5.80
N LYS A 421 12.03 -29.62 4.55
CA LYS A 421 11.88 -31.04 4.25
C LYS A 421 13.13 -31.86 4.61
N THR A 422 14.31 -31.24 4.60
CA THR A 422 15.59 -31.87 4.93
C THR A 422 16.40 -31.02 5.90
N LYS A 423 17.34 -31.62 6.64
CA LYS A 423 18.26 -30.87 7.52
C LYS A 423 19.13 -29.88 6.72
N ALA A 424 19.49 -30.22 5.50
CA ALA A 424 20.28 -29.35 4.62
C ALA A 424 19.52 -28.09 4.21
N ASP A 425 18.19 -28.16 4.17
CA ASP A 425 17.35 -27.03 3.83
C ASP A 425 17.12 -26.06 5.01
N GLN A 426 17.45 -26.45 6.24
CA GLN A 426 17.20 -25.63 7.43
C GLN A 426 17.94 -24.29 7.41
N GLU A 427 19.23 -24.31 7.10
CA GLU A 427 20.04 -23.08 7.00
C GLU A 427 19.64 -22.24 5.81
N LYS A 428 19.35 -22.88 4.67
CA LYS A 428 18.86 -22.20 3.47
C LYS A 428 17.50 -21.57 3.68
N MET A 429 16.61 -22.25 4.42
CA MET A 429 15.28 -21.71 4.75
C MET A 429 15.38 -20.48 5.64
N ALA A 430 16.20 -20.52 6.67
CA ALA A 430 16.43 -19.36 7.53
C ALA A 430 16.95 -18.15 6.76
N LEU A 431 17.90 -18.36 5.86
CA LEU A 431 18.44 -17.31 5.00
C LEU A 431 17.39 -16.77 4.03
N ALA A 432 16.62 -17.65 3.39
CA ALA A 432 15.55 -17.26 2.47
C ALA A 432 14.46 -16.46 3.17
N LEU A 433 13.99 -16.92 4.33
CA LEU A 433 12.98 -16.21 5.13
C LEU A 433 13.45 -14.84 5.60
N ASN A 434 14.70 -14.72 6.03
CA ASN A 434 15.26 -13.42 6.43
C ASN A 434 15.31 -12.43 5.25
N ARG A 435 15.71 -12.88 4.07
CA ARG A 435 15.73 -12.04 2.87
C ARG A 435 14.33 -11.60 2.46
N LEU A 436 13.36 -12.51 2.46
CA LEU A 436 11.97 -12.18 2.16
C LEU A 436 11.37 -11.21 3.18
N ALA A 437 11.70 -11.35 4.47
CA ALA A 437 11.27 -10.42 5.51
C ALA A 437 11.90 -9.02 5.37
N GLN A 438 13.11 -8.92 4.83
CA GLN A 438 13.73 -7.64 4.52
C GLN A 438 13.07 -6.94 3.34
N GLU A 439 12.58 -7.70 2.37
CA GLU A 439 11.86 -7.16 1.20
C GLU A 439 10.45 -6.69 1.55
N ASP A 440 9.78 -7.40 2.44
CA ASP A 440 8.36 -7.20 2.76
C ASP A 440 8.13 -6.93 4.24
N PRO A 441 7.89 -5.68 4.65
CA PRO A 441 7.64 -5.32 6.05
C PRO A 441 6.37 -5.92 6.67
N SER A 442 5.40 -6.36 5.87
CA SER A 442 4.20 -7.04 6.35
C SER A 442 4.38 -8.54 6.55
N PHE A 443 5.50 -9.07 6.10
CA PHE A 443 5.88 -10.46 6.32
C PHE A 443 6.76 -10.59 7.57
N ARG A 444 6.35 -11.43 8.50
CA ARG A 444 7.05 -11.66 9.74
C ARG A 444 7.44 -13.11 9.91
N VAL A 445 8.62 -13.31 10.48
CA VAL A 445 9.17 -14.65 10.78
C VAL A 445 9.50 -14.69 12.26
N ARG A 446 9.03 -15.72 12.96
CA ARG A 446 9.37 -15.98 14.34
C ARG A 446 9.59 -17.47 14.58
N THR A 447 10.40 -17.82 15.56
CA THR A 447 10.50 -19.18 16.06
C THR A 447 9.61 -19.32 17.29
N ASP A 448 8.76 -20.32 17.29
CA ASP A 448 7.98 -20.68 18.46
C ASP A 448 8.89 -21.39 19.49
N GLU A 449 9.06 -20.79 20.65
CA GLU A 449 9.96 -21.29 21.69
C GLU A 449 9.51 -22.63 22.28
N GLU A 450 8.22 -22.92 22.28
CA GLU A 450 7.66 -24.17 22.84
C GLU A 450 7.77 -25.32 21.84
N SER A 451 7.38 -25.12 20.60
CA SER A 451 7.38 -26.16 19.56
C SER A 451 8.68 -26.23 18.75
N GLY A 452 9.50 -25.17 18.80
CA GLY A 452 10.69 -25.03 17.96
C GLY A 452 10.37 -24.81 16.47
N GLN A 453 9.10 -24.64 16.11
CA GLN A 453 8.66 -24.43 14.74
C GLN A 453 8.94 -22.99 14.27
N THR A 454 9.24 -22.84 13.00
CA THR A 454 9.30 -21.52 12.36
C THR A 454 7.89 -21.12 11.91
N ILE A 455 7.43 -19.98 12.40
CA ILE A 455 6.12 -19.43 12.07
C ILE A 455 6.30 -18.23 11.13
N ILE A 456 5.62 -18.25 10.01
CA ILE A 456 5.52 -17.12 9.07
C ILE A 456 4.15 -16.47 9.19
N SER A 457 4.11 -15.15 9.10
CA SER A 457 2.88 -14.36 9.22
C SER A 457 2.78 -13.37 8.08
N GLY A 458 1.58 -13.16 7.56
CA GLY A 458 1.32 -12.27 6.42
C GLY A 458 -0.12 -11.76 6.37
N MET A 459 -0.45 -11.10 5.27
CA MET A 459 -1.72 -10.38 5.09
C MET A 459 -2.87 -11.26 4.57
N GLY A 460 -2.57 -12.44 4.08
CA GLY A 460 -3.57 -13.36 3.56
C GLY A 460 -2.96 -14.67 3.06
N GLU A 461 -3.81 -15.62 2.71
CA GLU A 461 -3.38 -16.95 2.23
C GLU A 461 -2.53 -16.85 0.96
N LEU A 462 -2.98 -16.04 -0.01
CA LEU A 462 -2.25 -15.83 -1.26
C LEU A 462 -0.88 -15.21 -1.02
N HIS A 463 -0.78 -14.25 -0.11
CA HIS A 463 0.48 -13.62 0.26
C HIS A 463 1.49 -14.66 0.76
N LEU A 464 1.10 -15.50 1.72
CA LEU A 464 1.98 -16.55 2.25
C LEU A 464 2.29 -17.64 1.23
N GLU A 465 1.34 -18.03 0.42
CA GLU A 465 1.53 -19.01 -0.66
C GLU A 465 2.59 -18.54 -1.67
N ILE A 466 2.54 -17.29 -2.08
CA ILE A 466 3.52 -16.70 -3.00
C ILE A 466 4.91 -16.66 -2.37
N LEU A 467 5.03 -16.30 -1.10
CA LEU A 467 6.32 -16.27 -0.41
C LEU A 467 6.94 -17.66 -0.25
N VAL A 468 6.13 -18.67 0.04
CA VAL A 468 6.60 -20.07 0.12
C VAL A 468 7.04 -20.57 -1.26
N ASP A 469 6.30 -20.23 -2.31
CA ASP A 469 6.67 -20.60 -3.68
C ASP A 469 7.96 -19.86 -4.13
N ARG A 470 8.15 -18.62 -3.72
CA ARG A 470 9.41 -17.89 -3.92
C ARG A 470 10.60 -18.54 -3.23
N MET A 471 10.43 -19.07 -2.01
CA MET A 471 11.50 -19.84 -1.35
C MET A 471 11.95 -21.01 -2.20
N LYS A 472 11.01 -21.74 -2.80
CA LYS A 472 11.32 -22.88 -3.68
C LYS A 472 12.02 -22.43 -4.97
N ARG A 473 11.49 -21.43 -5.66
CA ARG A 473 11.97 -21.00 -6.98
C ARG A 473 13.26 -20.20 -6.93
N GLU A 474 13.35 -19.23 -6.02
CA GLU A 474 14.48 -18.30 -5.95
C GLU A 474 15.61 -18.79 -5.06
N PHE A 475 15.31 -19.51 -3.99
CA PHE A 475 16.28 -19.96 -2.99
C PHE A 475 16.52 -21.47 -3.00
N ASN A 476 15.78 -22.19 -3.84
CA ASN A 476 15.87 -23.65 -3.96
C ASN A 476 15.68 -24.37 -2.61
N VAL A 477 14.69 -23.94 -1.85
CA VAL A 477 14.30 -24.48 -0.54
C VAL A 477 12.91 -25.08 -0.62
N GLU A 478 12.80 -26.37 -0.32
CA GLU A 478 11.50 -27.03 -0.16
C GLU A 478 11.09 -27.07 1.32
N ALA A 479 9.89 -26.62 1.60
CA ALA A 479 9.32 -26.59 2.94
C ALA A 479 7.94 -27.23 2.98
N SER A 480 7.62 -27.86 4.10
CA SER A 480 6.26 -28.30 4.43
C SER A 480 5.54 -27.17 5.16
N VAL A 481 4.32 -26.87 4.76
CA VAL A 481 3.53 -25.77 5.30
C VAL A 481 2.33 -26.32 6.05
N GLY A 482 2.12 -25.86 7.28
CA GLY A 482 0.96 -26.19 8.10
C GLY A 482 -0.31 -25.46 7.63
N LYS A 483 -1.44 -25.75 8.27
CA LYS A 483 -2.69 -25.05 7.99
C LYS A 483 -2.60 -23.59 8.46
N PRO A 484 -3.23 -22.63 7.73
CA PRO A 484 -3.32 -21.26 8.17
C PRO A 484 -3.97 -21.13 9.54
N GLN A 485 -3.39 -20.28 10.38
CA GLN A 485 -3.92 -19.96 11.71
C GLN A 485 -4.12 -18.46 11.85
N VAL A 486 -5.17 -18.09 12.56
CA VAL A 486 -5.50 -16.68 12.82
C VAL A 486 -4.53 -16.10 13.86
N ALA A 487 -4.05 -14.90 13.60
CA ALA A 487 -3.25 -14.12 14.54
C ALA A 487 -4.19 -13.36 15.48
N TYR A 488 -4.54 -13.99 16.61
CA TYR A 488 -5.32 -13.35 17.67
C TYR A 488 -4.49 -12.31 18.43
N ARG A 489 -5.17 -11.49 19.22
CA ARG A 489 -4.59 -10.54 20.17
C ARG A 489 -5.29 -10.66 21.52
N GLU A 490 -4.67 -10.13 22.56
CA GLU A 490 -5.25 -10.07 23.90
C GLU A 490 -5.37 -8.62 24.33
N THR A 491 -6.35 -8.32 25.17
CA THR A 491 -6.52 -7.00 25.79
C THR A 491 -7.25 -7.12 27.12
N ILE A 492 -7.42 -6.00 27.80
CA ILE A 492 -8.17 -5.89 29.05
C ILE A 492 -9.41 -5.01 28.88
N ARG A 493 -10.43 -5.23 29.71
CA ARG A 493 -11.68 -4.47 29.69
C ARG A 493 -11.92 -3.66 30.95
N SER A 494 -11.21 -3.93 32.02
CA SER A 494 -11.35 -3.22 33.31
C SER A 494 -10.02 -2.69 33.82
N THR A 495 -10.09 -1.70 34.72
CA THR A 495 -8.93 -1.11 35.37
C THR A 495 -8.55 -1.89 36.61
N VAL A 496 -7.27 -2.13 36.82
CA VAL A 496 -6.71 -2.64 38.06
C VAL A 496 -5.80 -1.57 38.67
N GLU A 497 -6.18 -1.06 39.84
CA GLU A 497 -5.47 0.06 40.48
C GLU A 497 -4.09 -0.35 41.04
N ASN A 498 -4.01 -1.54 41.62
CA ASN A 498 -2.81 -2.03 42.29
C ASN A 498 -2.50 -3.47 41.90
N ALA A 499 -1.72 -3.63 40.84
CA ALA A 499 -1.11 -4.91 40.50
C ALA A 499 0.30 -4.93 41.08
N GLU A 500 0.47 -5.66 42.19
CA GLU A 500 1.65 -5.66 43.00
C GLU A 500 2.42 -6.97 42.87
N CYS A 501 3.75 -6.89 42.74
CA CYS A 501 4.62 -8.02 42.89
C CYS A 501 5.90 -7.62 43.65
N LYS A 502 6.22 -8.39 44.66
CA LYS A 502 7.45 -8.33 45.39
C LYS A 502 8.27 -9.57 45.06
N PHE A 503 9.22 -9.40 44.17
CA PHE A 503 10.12 -10.47 43.79
C PHE A 503 11.35 -10.47 44.69
N ALA A 504 11.44 -11.46 45.56
CA ALA A 504 12.56 -11.64 46.47
C ALA A 504 13.07 -13.09 46.39
N LYS A 505 14.33 -13.27 45.99
CA LYS A 505 14.97 -14.59 45.93
C LYS A 505 16.35 -14.53 46.55
N GLN A 506 16.58 -15.44 47.46
CA GLN A 506 17.90 -15.61 48.12
C GLN A 506 18.40 -17.03 47.86
N SER A 507 19.54 -17.16 47.20
CA SER A 507 20.17 -18.44 46.95
C SER A 507 21.67 -18.27 47.12
N GLY A 508 22.16 -18.52 48.35
CA GLY A 508 23.59 -18.69 48.64
C GLY A 508 24.56 -17.65 48.08
N GLY A 509 24.32 -16.36 48.33
CA GLY A 509 25.12 -15.25 47.80
C GLY A 509 24.34 -13.95 47.76
N ARG A 510 24.64 -13.06 46.78
CA ARG A 510 23.87 -11.81 46.59
C ARG A 510 22.46 -12.17 46.15
N GLY A 511 21.45 -11.71 46.90
CA GLY A 511 20.05 -11.96 46.64
C GLY A 511 19.52 -11.16 45.44
N GLN A 512 18.24 -11.35 45.12
CA GLN A 512 17.50 -10.56 44.16
C GLN A 512 16.28 -9.96 44.80
N TYR A 513 16.07 -8.66 44.62
CA TYR A 513 14.93 -7.94 45.17
C TYR A 513 14.40 -6.90 44.14
N GLY A 514 13.12 -7.02 43.83
CA GLY A 514 12.39 -6.03 43.04
C GLY A 514 10.96 -5.97 43.49
N HIS A 515 10.44 -4.77 43.71
CA HIS A 515 9.06 -4.57 44.15
C HIS A 515 8.43 -3.44 43.36
N VAL A 516 7.33 -3.73 42.68
CA VAL A 516 6.58 -2.79 41.84
C VAL A 516 5.08 -2.88 42.11
N VAL A 517 4.40 -1.76 42.00
CA VAL A 517 2.95 -1.66 42.02
C VAL A 517 2.53 -0.95 40.73
N LEU A 518 1.79 -1.65 39.89
CA LEU A 518 1.34 -1.17 38.59
C LEU A 518 -0.16 -0.88 38.60
N LYS A 519 -0.55 0.15 37.86
CA LYS A 519 -1.94 0.39 37.48
C LYS A 519 -2.13 0.01 36.05
N LEU A 520 -3.11 -0.83 35.75
CA LEU A 520 -3.46 -1.26 34.40
C LEU A 520 -4.79 -0.64 33.98
N GLU A 521 -4.79 0.03 32.83
CA GLU A 521 -6.00 0.67 32.29
C GLU A 521 -6.18 0.27 30.81
N PRO A 522 -7.42 0.00 30.35
CA PRO A 522 -7.66 -0.20 28.95
C PRO A 522 -7.49 1.12 28.16
N LEU A 523 -6.90 1.03 26.96
CA LEU A 523 -6.84 2.12 26.01
C LEU A 523 -7.92 1.95 24.94
N GLU A 524 -8.17 3.03 24.18
CA GLU A 524 -9.00 2.98 22.98
C GLU A 524 -8.42 1.99 21.95
N PRO A 525 -9.27 1.29 21.19
CA PRO A 525 -8.83 0.36 20.17
C PRO A 525 -7.83 0.99 19.19
N GLY A 526 -6.71 0.28 18.94
CA GLY A 526 -5.66 0.73 18.05
C GLY A 526 -4.60 1.63 18.68
N LYS A 527 -4.69 1.96 19.97
CA LYS A 527 -3.70 2.80 20.67
C LYS A 527 -2.44 2.05 21.13
N GLY A 528 -2.46 0.72 21.09
CA GLY A 528 -1.30 -0.11 21.38
C GLY A 528 -0.90 -0.15 22.85
N PHE A 529 0.25 0.40 23.18
CA PHE A 529 0.81 0.37 24.54
C PHE A 529 1.30 1.74 24.96
N GLU A 530 1.00 2.09 26.21
CA GLU A 530 1.50 3.29 26.88
C GLU A 530 2.04 2.93 28.25
N PHE A 531 3.28 3.36 28.54
CA PHE A 531 3.90 3.23 29.85
C PHE A 531 4.07 4.61 30.49
N VAL A 532 3.65 4.75 31.73
CA VAL A 532 3.75 5.99 32.51
C VAL A 532 4.53 5.75 33.79
N ASP A 533 5.58 6.57 33.98
CA ASP A 533 6.31 6.65 35.24
C ASP A 533 5.65 7.70 36.15
N ALA A 534 5.00 7.23 37.21
CA ALA A 534 4.37 8.08 38.24
C ALA A 534 5.02 7.92 39.62
N ILE A 535 6.27 7.50 39.68
CA ILE A 535 7.02 7.31 40.94
C ILE A 535 7.25 8.66 41.61
N LYS A 536 6.97 8.68 42.90
CA LYS A 536 7.22 9.83 43.78
C LYS A 536 8.17 9.43 44.89
N GLY A 537 9.05 10.36 45.29
CA GLY A 537 9.95 10.17 46.42
C GLY A 537 11.09 9.17 46.20
N GLY A 538 11.35 8.74 44.96
CA GLY A 538 12.46 7.85 44.64
C GLY A 538 12.33 6.44 45.22
N VAL A 539 11.10 5.99 45.51
CA VAL A 539 10.86 4.64 46.05
C VAL A 539 11.30 3.52 45.12
N VAL A 540 11.31 3.79 43.84
CA VAL A 540 12.00 2.99 42.84
C VAL A 540 13.07 3.88 42.18
N PRO A 541 14.36 3.53 42.28
CA PRO A 541 15.43 4.28 41.66
C PRO A 541 15.23 4.43 40.13
N ARG A 542 15.54 5.60 39.60
CA ARG A 542 15.35 5.90 38.17
C ARG A 542 16.03 4.91 37.23
N GLU A 543 17.17 4.37 37.66
CA GLU A 543 17.96 3.39 36.90
C GLU A 543 17.21 2.06 36.66
N TYR A 544 16.23 1.72 37.50
CA TYR A 544 15.42 0.49 37.37
C TYR A 544 14.09 0.66 36.63
N ILE A 545 13.65 1.89 36.40
CA ILE A 545 12.39 2.15 35.69
C ILE A 545 12.40 1.62 34.25
N PRO A 546 13.48 1.80 33.45
CA PRO A 546 13.57 1.14 32.14
C PRO A 546 13.46 -0.38 32.18
N ALA A 547 13.98 -1.01 33.23
CA ALA A 547 13.86 -2.46 33.43
C ALA A 547 12.41 -2.89 33.70
N VAL A 548 11.65 -2.08 34.44
CA VAL A 548 10.20 -2.30 34.68
C VAL A 548 9.43 -2.21 33.36
N GLU A 549 9.66 -1.18 32.57
CA GLU A 549 9.04 -1.01 31.25
C GLU A 549 9.37 -2.18 30.33
N LYS A 550 10.61 -2.58 30.28
CA LYS A 550 11.08 -3.73 29.48
C LYS A 550 10.40 -5.03 29.92
N GLY A 551 10.28 -5.27 31.22
CA GLY A 551 9.58 -6.44 31.76
C GLY A 551 8.11 -6.50 31.36
N VAL A 552 7.43 -5.36 31.37
CA VAL A 552 6.04 -5.21 30.89
C VAL A 552 5.97 -5.48 29.38
N GLU A 553 6.83 -4.86 28.59
CA GLU A 553 6.86 -5.05 27.13
C GLU A 553 7.09 -6.50 26.70
N ASP A 554 8.04 -7.18 27.34
CA ASP A 554 8.32 -8.60 27.07
C ASP A 554 7.12 -9.49 27.40
N THR A 555 6.38 -9.15 28.46
CA THR A 555 5.15 -9.85 28.85
C THR A 555 4.01 -9.57 27.87
N LEU A 556 3.88 -8.34 27.38
CA LEU A 556 2.91 -8.00 26.33
C LEU A 556 3.13 -8.84 25.06
N LYS A 557 4.36 -9.01 24.65
CA LYS A 557 4.70 -9.81 23.46
C LYS A 557 4.41 -11.30 23.63
N ALA A 558 4.65 -11.81 24.83
CA ALA A 558 4.44 -13.23 25.15
C ALA A 558 2.96 -13.59 25.38
N GLY A 559 2.13 -12.61 25.74
CA GLY A 559 0.74 -12.80 26.11
C GLY A 559 0.56 -13.40 27.52
N VAL A 560 -0.67 -13.39 27.99
CA VAL A 560 -1.04 -13.88 29.32
C VAL A 560 -2.17 -14.91 29.27
N LEU A 561 -3.16 -14.69 28.40
CA LEU A 561 -4.37 -15.48 28.31
C LEU A 561 -4.18 -16.74 27.43
N ALA A 562 -3.62 -16.58 26.26
CA ALA A 562 -3.44 -17.65 25.27
C ALA A 562 -2.12 -17.54 24.47
N GLY A 563 -1.16 -16.74 24.94
CA GLY A 563 0.14 -16.58 24.29
C GLY A 563 0.13 -15.66 23.06
N TYR A 564 -0.91 -14.83 22.91
CA TYR A 564 -0.98 -13.83 21.85
C TYR A 564 -0.57 -12.44 22.35
N PRO A 565 -0.04 -11.56 21.50
CA PRO A 565 0.34 -10.23 21.93
C PRO A 565 -0.80 -9.46 22.59
N VAL A 566 -0.47 -8.77 23.69
CA VAL A 566 -1.43 -7.89 24.39
C VAL A 566 -1.36 -6.49 23.80
N VAL A 567 -2.50 -5.91 23.48
CA VAL A 567 -2.63 -4.58 22.88
C VAL A 567 -3.63 -3.72 23.67
N ASP A 568 -3.58 -2.41 23.44
CA ASP A 568 -4.51 -1.41 23.97
C ASP A 568 -4.55 -1.38 25.50
N VAL A 569 -3.37 -1.34 26.10
CA VAL A 569 -3.14 -1.31 27.55
C VAL A 569 -2.24 -0.15 27.94
N LYS A 570 -2.65 0.60 28.96
CA LYS A 570 -1.84 1.60 29.65
C LYS A 570 -1.36 1.05 30.98
N VAL A 571 -0.06 1.05 31.20
CA VAL A 571 0.57 0.63 32.45
C VAL A 571 1.24 1.82 33.12
N THR A 572 0.85 2.08 34.39
CA THR A 572 1.43 3.14 35.21
C THR A 572 2.17 2.52 36.38
N LEU A 573 3.46 2.78 36.47
CA LEU A 573 4.27 2.44 37.64
C LEU A 573 4.14 3.59 38.65
N HIS A 574 3.45 3.36 39.76
CA HIS A 574 3.16 4.41 40.74
C HIS A 574 3.76 4.18 42.14
N PHE A 575 4.16 2.97 42.46
CA PHE A 575 4.82 2.63 43.70
C PHE A 575 5.74 1.42 43.57
N GLY A 576 6.58 1.22 44.58
CA GLY A 576 7.49 0.11 44.68
C GLY A 576 8.47 0.30 45.85
N SER A 577 9.43 -0.59 45.96
CA SER A 577 10.53 -0.46 46.91
C SER A 577 11.78 -1.14 46.38
N TYR A 578 12.92 -0.81 46.91
CA TYR A 578 14.19 -1.41 46.55
C TYR A 578 15.01 -1.80 47.76
N HIS A 579 15.99 -2.66 47.55
CA HIS A 579 16.98 -3.05 48.54
C HIS A 579 18.36 -2.64 48.08
N GLU A 580 19.12 -1.95 48.93
CA GLU A 580 20.42 -1.35 48.52
C GLU A 580 21.43 -2.36 47.96
N VAL A 581 21.39 -3.62 48.42
CA VAL A 581 22.35 -4.65 48.03
C VAL A 581 21.78 -5.63 46.98
N ASP A 582 20.51 -6.02 47.13
CA ASP A 582 19.91 -7.13 46.40
C ASP A 582 19.09 -6.67 45.16
N SER A 583 18.82 -5.36 45.04
CA SER A 583 18.12 -4.84 43.87
C SER A 583 19.04 -4.77 42.63
N ASN A 584 18.49 -5.18 41.51
CA ASN A 584 19.13 -5.11 40.20
C ASN A 584 18.08 -5.02 39.10
N GLU A 585 18.50 -4.73 37.88
CA GLU A 585 17.60 -4.58 36.72
C GLU A 585 16.79 -5.85 36.45
N ASN A 586 17.43 -7.03 36.56
CA ASN A 586 16.74 -8.30 36.30
C ASN A 586 15.64 -8.59 37.34
N ALA A 587 15.87 -8.28 38.62
CA ALA A 587 14.86 -8.43 39.67
C ALA A 587 13.63 -7.53 39.43
N PHE A 588 13.84 -6.28 39.00
CA PHE A 588 12.75 -5.36 38.64
C PHE A 588 12.03 -5.79 37.36
N LYS A 589 12.74 -6.29 36.38
CA LYS A 589 12.15 -6.84 35.17
C LYS A 589 11.25 -8.04 35.48
N MET A 590 11.67 -8.94 36.33
CA MET A 590 10.89 -10.09 36.77
C MET A 590 9.68 -9.66 37.60
N ALA A 591 9.85 -8.73 38.51
CA ALA A 591 8.78 -8.19 39.34
C ALA A 591 7.69 -7.53 38.48
N ALA A 592 8.10 -6.72 37.48
CA ALA A 592 7.19 -6.07 36.54
C ALA A 592 6.40 -7.07 35.71
N SER A 593 7.08 -8.10 35.19
CA SER A 593 6.43 -9.17 34.41
C SER A 593 5.38 -9.91 35.23
N MET A 594 5.71 -10.30 36.46
CA MET A 594 4.80 -11.02 37.36
C MET A 594 3.63 -10.14 37.79
N ALA A 595 3.88 -8.87 38.14
CA ALA A 595 2.85 -7.91 38.49
C ALA A 595 1.86 -7.68 37.36
N PHE A 596 2.36 -7.52 36.15
CA PHE A 596 1.52 -7.34 34.97
C PHE A 596 0.64 -8.57 34.70
N LYS A 597 1.22 -9.77 34.73
CA LYS A 597 0.46 -11.02 34.55
C LYS A 597 -0.70 -11.14 35.56
N GLU A 598 -0.41 -10.90 36.83
CA GLU A 598 -1.40 -10.97 37.87
C GLU A 598 -2.48 -9.90 37.72
N GLY A 599 -2.06 -8.67 37.40
CA GLY A 599 -2.97 -7.55 37.14
C GLY A 599 -3.87 -7.81 35.96
N MET A 600 -3.31 -8.32 34.85
CA MET A 600 -4.08 -8.64 33.64
C MET A 600 -5.15 -9.71 33.91
N ARG A 601 -4.85 -10.74 34.68
CA ARG A 601 -5.83 -11.76 35.08
C ARG A 601 -7.04 -11.18 35.83
N LYS A 602 -6.85 -10.09 36.58
CA LYS A 602 -7.88 -9.37 37.30
C LYS A 602 -8.58 -8.28 36.52
N ALA A 603 -8.03 -7.91 35.36
CA ALA A 603 -8.49 -6.80 34.53
C ALA A 603 -9.50 -7.22 33.44
N THR A 604 -10.21 -8.32 33.62
CA THR A 604 -11.16 -8.88 32.66
C THR A 604 -10.47 -9.07 31.27
N PRO A 605 -9.48 -9.98 31.19
CA PRO A 605 -8.78 -10.19 29.93
C PRO A 605 -9.69 -10.84 28.89
N VAL A 606 -9.57 -10.40 27.64
CA VAL A 606 -10.35 -10.90 26.51
C VAL A 606 -9.46 -11.17 25.32
N LEU A 607 -9.91 -12.10 24.48
CA LEU A 607 -9.27 -12.42 23.20
C LEU A 607 -9.86 -11.54 22.10
N LEU A 608 -9.01 -10.94 21.27
CA LEU A 608 -9.41 -10.20 20.09
C LEU A 608 -9.18 -11.05 18.85
N GLU A 609 -10.15 -11.03 17.95
CA GLU A 609 -10.07 -11.69 16.64
C GLU A 609 -10.07 -10.66 15.49
N PRO A 610 -9.35 -10.93 14.40
CA PRO A 610 -9.39 -10.05 13.24
C PRO A 610 -10.73 -10.18 12.52
N ILE A 611 -11.33 -9.02 12.22
CA ILE A 611 -12.58 -8.90 11.46
C ILE A 611 -12.25 -8.40 10.06
N MET A 612 -12.77 -9.11 9.06
CA MET A 612 -12.57 -8.80 7.66
C MET A 612 -13.76 -8.04 7.09
N ALA A 613 -13.49 -7.02 6.30
CA ALA A 613 -14.49 -6.40 5.43
C ALA A 613 -14.62 -7.24 4.18
N VAL A 614 -15.79 -7.85 3.99
CA VAL A 614 -16.10 -8.73 2.87
C VAL A 614 -17.15 -8.07 1.98
N GLU A 615 -16.92 -8.03 0.69
CA GLU A 615 -17.92 -7.61 -0.30
C GLU A 615 -18.10 -8.73 -1.33
N VAL A 616 -19.34 -9.16 -1.51
CA VAL A 616 -19.71 -10.21 -2.44
C VAL A 616 -20.59 -9.63 -3.54
N GLU A 617 -20.18 -9.80 -4.78
CA GLU A 617 -20.98 -9.47 -5.96
C GLU A 617 -21.63 -10.77 -6.48
N THR A 618 -22.97 -10.80 -6.46
CA THR A 618 -23.73 -12.01 -6.77
C THR A 618 -24.95 -11.67 -7.65
N PRO A 619 -25.44 -12.64 -8.48
CA PRO A 619 -26.74 -12.52 -9.10
C PRO A 619 -27.83 -12.36 -8.03
N GLU A 620 -28.86 -11.57 -8.34
CA GLU A 620 -29.95 -11.28 -7.39
C GLU A 620 -30.64 -12.56 -6.87
N GLU A 621 -30.82 -13.55 -7.72
CA GLU A 621 -31.42 -14.85 -7.36
C GLU A 621 -30.61 -15.65 -6.32
N LYS A 622 -29.29 -15.39 -6.18
CA LYS A 622 -28.41 -16.03 -5.22
C LYS A 622 -28.13 -15.20 -3.97
N MET A 623 -28.67 -14.01 -3.89
CA MET A 623 -28.46 -13.08 -2.78
C MET A 623 -28.83 -13.70 -1.43
N GLY A 624 -29.95 -14.35 -1.33
CA GLY A 624 -30.42 -14.99 -0.09
C GLY A 624 -29.48 -16.09 0.40
N ASP A 625 -28.98 -16.92 -0.52
CA ASP A 625 -28.02 -17.99 -0.21
C ASP A 625 -26.69 -17.41 0.29
N VAL A 626 -26.19 -16.36 -0.37
CA VAL A 626 -24.95 -15.68 0.01
C VAL A 626 -25.08 -15.01 1.38
N MET A 627 -26.17 -14.30 1.63
CA MET A 627 -26.42 -13.65 2.93
C MET A 627 -26.56 -14.68 4.05
N GLY A 628 -27.25 -15.78 3.80
CA GLY A 628 -27.39 -16.88 4.75
C GLY A 628 -26.05 -17.52 5.10
N ASP A 629 -25.20 -17.75 4.11
CA ASP A 629 -23.87 -18.30 4.33
C ASP A 629 -22.97 -17.33 5.11
N LEU A 630 -22.95 -16.04 4.77
CA LEU A 630 -22.20 -15.03 5.52
C LEU A 630 -22.67 -14.92 6.98
N SER A 631 -23.97 -14.99 7.20
CA SER A 631 -24.55 -14.98 8.55
C SER A 631 -24.16 -16.23 9.34
N SER A 632 -24.12 -17.40 8.69
CA SER A 632 -23.65 -18.65 9.32
C SER A 632 -22.18 -18.61 9.74
N ARG A 633 -21.39 -17.73 9.11
CA ARG A 633 -19.97 -17.46 9.41
C ARG A 633 -19.79 -16.34 10.43
N ARG A 634 -20.78 -16.07 11.24
CA ARG A 634 -20.81 -14.95 12.20
C ARG A 634 -20.65 -13.58 11.54
N GLY A 635 -20.99 -13.47 10.28
CA GLY A 635 -20.93 -12.22 9.53
C GLY A 635 -22.08 -11.28 9.89
N VAL A 636 -21.77 -10.00 9.97
CA VAL A 636 -22.75 -8.92 10.16
C VAL A 636 -22.89 -8.17 8.83
N ILE A 637 -24.07 -8.26 8.24
CA ILE A 637 -24.36 -7.56 6.98
C ILE A 637 -24.41 -6.06 7.25
N GLN A 638 -23.58 -5.30 6.54
CA GLN A 638 -23.47 -3.84 6.66
C GLN A 638 -24.33 -3.08 5.65
N GLY A 639 -24.57 -3.67 4.50
CA GLY A 639 -25.37 -3.06 3.47
C GLY A 639 -25.44 -3.89 2.18
N MET A 640 -26.31 -3.46 1.32
CA MET A 640 -26.46 -3.99 -0.03
C MET A 640 -26.66 -2.86 -1.03
N ASP A 641 -26.05 -3.00 -2.18
CA ASP A 641 -26.18 -2.09 -3.30
C ASP A 641 -26.59 -2.86 -4.56
N ASP A 642 -27.38 -2.22 -5.41
CA ASP A 642 -27.70 -2.79 -6.71
C ASP A 642 -26.52 -2.64 -7.66
N LEU A 643 -26.20 -3.71 -8.37
CA LEU A 643 -25.20 -3.68 -9.44
C LEU A 643 -25.87 -3.27 -10.75
N VAL A 644 -25.23 -2.37 -11.46
CA VAL A 644 -25.70 -1.98 -12.80
C VAL A 644 -25.38 -3.12 -13.76
N GLY A 645 -26.40 -3.63 -14.42
CA GLY A 645 -26.34 -4.84 -15.24
C GLY A 645 -27.01 -6.07 -14.62
N GLY A 646 -27.61 -5.89 -13.45
CA GLY A 646 -28.31 -6.93 -12.67
C GLY A 646 -27.38 -7.63 -11.68
N GLY A 647 -27.88 -7.79 -10.46
CA GLY A 647 -27.15 -8.38 -9.34
C GLY A 647 -27.07 -7.45 -8.14
N LYS A 648 -26.46 -7.98 -7.08
CA LYS A 648 -26.32 -7.29 -5.79
C LYS A 648 -24.88 -7.33 -5.30
N SER A 649 -24.45 -6.24 -4.69
CA SER A 649 -23.23 -6.20 -3.88
C SER A 649 -23.61 -6.25 -2.40
N ILE A 650 -23.10 -7.25 -1.69
CA ILE A 650 -23.35 -7.47 -0.26
C ILE A 650 -22.08 -7.16 0.49
N LYS A 651 -22.16 -6.19 1.41
CA LYS A 651 -21.08 -5.82 2.32
C LYS A 651 -21.30 -6.42 3.69
N ALA A 652 -20.30 -7.09 4.22
CA ALA A 652 -20.37 -7.72 5.53
C ALA A 652 -19.05 -7.58 6.29
N GLU A 653 -19.13 -7.67 7.62
CA GLU A 653 -17.98 -7.84 8.50
C GLU A 653 -17.98 -9.27 9.02
N VAL A 654 -16.94 -10.04 8.71
CA VAL A 654 -16.85 -11.45 9.05
C VAL A 654 -15.52 -11.76 9.73
N PRO A 655 -15.51 -12.53 10.83
CA PRO A 655 -14.25 -12.96 11.44
C PRO A 655 -13.39 -13.77 10.46
N LEU A 656 -12.10 -13.51 10.41
CA LEU A 656 -11.17 -14.20 9.52
C LEU A 656 -11.20 -15.72 9.72
N ALA A 657 -11.33 -16.18 10.96
CA ALA A 657 -11.40 -17.61 11.28
C ALA A 657 -12.53 -18.35 10.54
N GLU A 658 -13.60 -17.66 10.19
CA GLU A 658 -14.76 -18.21 9.49
C GLU A 658 -14.65 -18.11 7.96
N MET A 659 -13.62 -17.45 7.44
CA MET A 659 -13.47 -17.18 6.02
C MET A 659 -12.58 -18.17 5.27
N PHE A 660 -11.89 -19.06 5.97
CA PHE A 660 -11.11 -20.11 5.29
C PHE A 660 -11.98 -21.01 4.46
N GLY A 661 -11.58 -21.23 3.20
CA GLY A 661 -12.35 -22.04 2.25
C GLY A 661 -13.58 -21.35 1.67
N TYR A 662 -13.80 -20.09 1.93
CA TYR A 662 -14.99 -19.35 1.45
C TYR A 662 -15.09 -19.29 -0.08
N ALA A 663 -13.98 -19.16 -0.78
CA ALA A 663 -13.97 -19.15 -2.26
C ALA A 663 -14.63 -20.38 -2.86
N THR A 664 -14.34 -21.56 -2.33
CA THR A 664 -14.92 -22.83 -2.77
C THR A 664 -16.42 -22.89 -2.46
N GLN A 665 -16.81 -22.48 -1.25
CA GLN A 665 -18.20 -22.47 -0.83
C GLN A 665 -19.04 -21.50 -1.66
N LEU A 666 -18.52 -20.31 -1.91
CA LEU A 666 -19.20 -19.30 -2.74
C LEU A 666 -19.42 -19.80 -4.18
N ARG A 667 -18.42 -20.44 -4.77
CA ARG A 667 -18.55 -21.06 -6.10
C ARG A 667 -19.64 -22.14 -6.14
N SER A 668 -19.70 -22.99 -5.11
CA SER A 668 -20.74 -24.00 -5.00
C SER A 668 -22.13 -23.40 -4.88
N LEU A 669 -22.32 -22.39 -4.03
CA LEU A 669 -23.62 -21.73 -3.81
C LEU A 669 -24.13 -21.00 -5.05
N THR A 670 -23.23 -20.39 -5.83
CA THR A 670 -23.57 -19.47 -6.92
C THR A 670 -23.26 -20.04 -8.31
N GLN A 671 -22.82 -21.29 -8.39
CA GLN A 671 -22.42 -21.95 -9.65
C GLN A 671 -21.33 -21.15 -10.39
N GLY A 672 -20.40 -20.60 -9.64
CA GLY A 672 -19.28 -19.81 -10.16
C GLY A 672 -19.64 -18.39 -10.62
N ARG A 673 -20.87 -17.92 -10.40
CA ARG A 673 -21.36 -16.61 -10.87
C ARG A 673 -21.09 -15.46 -9.91
N ALA A 674 -20.71 -15.74 -8.67
CA ALA A 674 -20.35 -14.70 -7.70
C ALA A 674 -18.84 -14.56 -7.53
N THR A 675 -18.43 -13.35 -7.21
CA THR A 675 -17.06 -13.01 -6.83
C THR A 675 -17.06 -12.30 -5.48
N TYR A 676 -15.95 -12.38 -4.76
CA TYR A 676 -15.83 -11.65 -3.50
C TYR A 676 -14.45 -11.04 -3.36
N THR A 677 -14.38 -10.01 -2.52
CA THR A 677 -13.15 -9.41 -2.03
C THR A 677 -13.18 -9.38 -0.51
N MET A 678 -12.00 -9.48 0.10
CA MET A 678 -11.85 -9.50 1.54
C MET A 678 -10.60 -8.72 1.92
N GLU A 679 -10.74 -7.80 2.89
CA GLU A 679 -9.62 -7.06 3.45
C GLU A 679 -9.73 -6.97 4.97
N PHE A 680 -8.61 -6.87 5.67
CA PHE A 680 -8.60 -6.65 7.11
C PHE A 680 -9.22 -5.29 7.45
N LYS A 681 -10.11 -5.27 8.45
CA LYS A 681 -10.74 -4.03 8.91
C LYS A 681 -10.27 -3.62 10.30
N HIS A 682 -10.50 -4.46 11.30
CA HIS A 682 -10.13 -4.19 12.70
C HIS A 682 -10.13 -5.48 13.53
N TYR A 683 -9.62 -5.40 14.74
CA TYR A 683 -9.79 -6.43 15.76
C TYR A 683 -11.03 -6.16 16.58
N ALA A 684 -11.76 -7.21 16.92
CA ALA A 684 -12.92 -7.16 17.83
C ALA A 684 -12.87 -8.28 18.84
N GLU A 685 -13.57 -8.12 19.96
CA GLU A 685 -13.67 -9.13 21.00
C GLU A 685 -14.30 -10.41 20.46
N ALA A 686 -13.59 -11.54 20.62
CA ALA A 686 -14.12 -12.85 20.26
C ALA A 686 -15.24 -13.28 21.21
N PRO A 687 -16.31 -13.93 20.71
CA PRO A 687 -17.30 -14.53 21.58
C PRO A 687 -16.68 -15.53 22.54
N ARG A 688 -17.28 -15.69 23.71
CA ARG A 688 -16.73 -16.53 24.79
C ARG A 688 -16.45 -17.97 24.36
N ASN A 689 -17.34 -18.57 23.60
CA ASN A 689 -17.16 -19.93 23.09
C ASN A 689 -15.96 -20.06 22.13
N VAL A 690 -15.73 -19.04 21.30
CA VAL A 690 -14.57 -18.98 20.38
C VAL A 690 -13.28 -18.76 21.19
N ALA A 691 -13.29 -17.82 22.14
CA ALA A 691 -12.14 -17.54 22.99
C ALA A 691 -11.75 -18.78 23.81
N ASP A 692 -12.70 -19.47 24.43
CA ASP A 692 -12.46 -20.68 25.21
C ASP A 692 -11.86 -21.82 24.35
N ALA A 693 -12.32 -21.98 23.12
CA ALA A 693 -11.77 -22.97 22.20
C ALA A 693 -10.32 -22.64 21.80
N VAL A 694 -10.02 -21.40 21.50
CA VAL A 694 -8.67 -20.95 21.15
C VAL A 694 -7.71 -21.11 22.32
N ILE A 695 -8.13 -20.74 23.55
CA ILE A 695 -7.33 -20.89 24.77
C ILE A 695 -7.05 -22.37 25.04
N ALA A 696 -8.06 -23.23 24.91
CA ALA A 696 -7.93 -24.68 25.12
C ALA A 696 -6.95 -25.33 24.13
N ASP A 697 -6.94 -24.91 22.87
CA ASP A 697 -6.01 -25.42 21.86
C ASP A 697 -4.55 -25.02 22.15
N LYS A 698 -4.32 -23.88 22.75
CA LYS A 698 -2.98 -23.42 23.14
C LYS A 698 -2.44 -24.07 24.41
N THR A 699 -3.32 -24.60 25.24
CA THR A 699 -2.92 -25.27 26.50
C THR A 699 -2.68 -26.78 26.35
N LYS A 700 -2.97 -27.35 25.18
CA LYS A 700 -2.59 -28.71 24.78
C LYS A 700 -1.19 -28.76 24.16
#